data_8f3cfbaac4aaa34657bc8e0169ad787b
#
_entry.id   8f3cfbaac4aaa34657bc8e0169ad787b
#
_cell.length_a   1.000
_cell.length_b   1.000
_cell.length_c   1.000
_cell.angle_alpha   90.00
_cell.angle_beta   90.00
_cell.angle_gamma   90.00
#
_symmetry.space_group_name_H-M   'P 1'
#
loop_
_entity.id
_entity.type
_entity.pdbx_description
1 polymer ?
#
loop_
_entity_poly.entity_id
_entity_poly.type
_entity_poly.pdbx_seq_one_letter_code
_entity_poly.pdbx_strand_id
1 'polypeptide(L)'
;MHDHSGSEKSTPIPPSSSRRLPIGAEVDAGGVSFRLWAPARERCFLVIEGNSEYEMSAEDGGYFCLYLPGLTAGTRYQFHFGDADDLLADPASRFQPDGPLGPSVIVDPARYQWNDHDWQGIPAFGAALYELHIGTFTREGTFAAAREKLAKLRAIGINCVEVMPINEFEGEFGWGYDGTLLYAPTRLYGSPDNVRAFVDEAHRIGMGVILDVVYNHFGNGERFCEFTSDYFTERYSNEWGKSINFDGPNSRSVREYVATNAAYWIEEFHFDGLRIDATQALFDSSREHIVTLIAREARAAAGGRQIYLVSENEPQQSNMVRSAGIGGHGLDALWNEDFHRSATVAATGRNEAYYHDHRGTAQELVSAAKYGCLFQGQRYDWQDKPRGSAGLDLKPWNFIHFLQNHDQIANSGTGARIGHITSPARLRVLTTLQLLGPQTPMLFQGQEFGSSSPFYYFADHDGEIADIVRQGRRSFISQFPNLRDEELIRRMADPCARATFDKVKLDWAEWERNAAVVLLHRDLLKLRQTDKAFSQQACAREGQMDGSILSSKAFLLRFFAEKPSDERLLLINFGNDLVIDSLPDPLFAPPEAHQWHLSWSSEDASYGGGGRRPYDFQKRWVLNGDIALVLAPVKVDDQQNASAVSMEEWQAGILRAAGSGT
;
A
#
# COMPACT_ATOMS: atom_id res chain seq x y z
N MET A 1 64.24 -20.90 -18.38
CA MET A 1 63.10 -21.13 -19.29
C MET A 1 61.84 -20.87 -18.48
N HIS A 2 61.40 -19.63 -18.52
CA HIS A 2 60.10 -19.25 -17.91
C HIS A 2 59.13 -19.10 -19.07
N ASP A 3 58.13 -19.96 -19.04
CA ASP A 3 57.05 -19.94 -20.01
C ASP A 3 56.00 -18.89 -19.54
N HIS A 4 55.89 -17.80 -20.29
CA HIS A 4 54.83 -16.83 -20.13
C HIS A 4 53.63 -17.32 -20.96
N SER A 5 52.65 -17.92 -20.30
CA SER A 5 51.32 -18.14 -20.88
C SER A 5 50.64 -16.78 -21.08
N GLY A 6 50.64 -16.31 -22.33
CA GLY A 6 49.94 -15.09 -22.71
C GLY A 6 48.44 -15.23 -22.48
N SER A 7 47.85 -14.34 -21.69
CA SER A 7 46.43 -14.14 -21.68
C SER A 7 45.97 -13.67 -23.06
N GLU A 8 45.18 -14.46 -23.74
CA GLU A 8 44.48 -14.01 -24.94
C GLU A 8 43.54 -12.87 -24.54
N LYS A 9 43.88 -11.66 -24.96
CA LYS A 9 42.99 -10.52 -24.90
C LYS A 9 41.83 -10.80 -25.87
N SER A 10 40.69 -11.29 -25.37
CA SER A 10 39.50 -11.37 -26.18
C SER A 10 39.05 -9.97 -26.59
N THR A 11 38.98 -9.72 -27.88
CA THR A 11 38.47 -8.45 -28.43
C THR A 11 37.02 -8.31 -27.99
N PRO A 12 36.62 -7.20 -27.36
CA PRO A 12 35.24 -7.00 -26.96
C PRO A 12 34.30 -7.08 -28.18
N ILE A 13 33.32 -7.98 -28.15
CA ILE A 13 32.29 -8.01 -29.17
C ILE A 13 31.29 -6.89 -28.78
N PRO A 14 31.00 -5.93 -29.70
CA PRO A 14 30.06 -4.88 -29.37
C PRO A 14 28.71 -5.48 -28.97
N PRO A 15 27.97 -4.87 -28.02
CA PRO A 15 26.69 -5.37 -27.58
C PRO A 15 25.75 -5.53 -28.77
N SER A 16 24.96 -6.60 -28.76
CA SER A 16 23.88 -6.78 -29.74
C SER A 16 22.99 -5.52 -29.69
N SER A 17 22.61 -4.98 -30.83
CA SER A 17 21.93 -3.69 -31.01
C SER A 17 20.51 -3.62 -30.44
N SER A 18 20.10 -4.56 -29.55
CA SER A 18 18.74 -4.70 -29.05
C SER A 18 18.71 -5.09 -27.57
N ARG A 19 19.33 -4.26 -26.70
CA ARG A 19 19.05 -4.38 -25.27
C ARG A 19 17.63 -3.92 -24.98
N ARG A 20 16.91 -4.67 -24.16
CA ARG A 20 15.58 -4.31 -23.66
C ARG A 20 15.68 -3.29 -22.51
N LEU A 21 16.62 -3.49 -21.62
CA LEU A 21 16.86 -2.63 -20.47
C LEU A 21 18.16 -1.83 -20.64
N PRO A 22 18.19 -0.55 -20.25
CA PRO A 22 19.34 0.33 -20.46
C PRO A 22 20.51 0.04 -19.54
N ILE A 23 20.33 -0.76 -18.47
CA ILE A 23 21.34 -1.02 -17.44
C ILE A 23 21.23 -2.44 -16.87
N GLY A 24 22.34 -2.97 -16.33
CA GLY A 24 22.41 -4.28 -15.69
C GLY A 24 22.80 -5.41 -16.64
N ALA A 25 22.76 -6.64 -16.14
CA ALA A 25 22.99 -7.85 -16.90
C ALA A 25 21.72 -8.33 -17.61
N GLU A 26 21.81 -8.62 -18.91
CA GLU A 26 20.68 -9.08 -19.72
C GLU A 26 21.10 -10.32 -20.53
N VAL A 27 20.31 -11.41 -20.36
CA VAL A 27 20.53 -12.70 -21.03
C VAL A 27 19.89 -12.69 -22.41
N ASP A 28 20.61 -13.17 -23.41
CA ASP A 28 20.10 -13.50 -24.74
C ASP A 28 20.40 -14.94 -25.13
N ALA A 29 20.01 -15.34 -26.37
CA ALA A 29 20.22 -16.71 -26.85
C ALA A 29 21.69 -17.10 -26.98
N GLY A 30 22.63 -16.16 -27.03
CA GLY A 30 24.06 -16.37 -27.26
C GLY A 30 24.96 -16.14 -26.05
N GLY A 31 24.46 -15.43 -25.04
CA GLY A 31 25.27 -15.05 -23.89
C GLY A 31 24.63 -14.02 -22.99
N VAL A 32 25.43 -13.13 -22.43
CA VAL A 32 24.98 -12.06 -21.51
C VAL A 32 25.62 -10.74 -21.89
N SER A 33 24.81 -9.70 -21.99
CA SER A 33 25.27 -8.33 -22.13
C SER A 33 25.20 -7.61 -20.78
N PHE A 34 26.27 -6.91 -20.45
CA PHE A 34 26.39 -6.09 -19.23
C PHE A 34 26.47 -4.62 -19.63
N ARG A 35 25.78 -3.76 -18.91
CA ARG A 35 25.88 -2.32 -19.07
C ARG A 35 25.78 -1.62 -17.72
N LEU A 36 26.76 -0.77 -17.42
CA LEU A 36 26.92 -0.06 -16.16
C LEU A 36 27.10 1.44 -16.40
N TRP A 37 26.49 2.29 -15.57
CA TRP A 37 26.70 3.74 -15.60
C TRP A 37 27.65 4.17 -14.50
N ALA A 38 28.82 4.69 -14.89
CA ALA A 38 29.88 5.16 -13.98
C ALA A 38 30.69 6.31 -14.62
N PRO A 39 30.09 7.48 -14.87
CA PRO A 39 30.69 8.57 -15.68
C PRO A 39 31.93 9.16 -15.06
N ALA A 40 32.17 8.98 -13.76
CA ALA A 40 33.36 9.46 -13.06
C ALA A 40 34.58 8.52 -13.21
N ARG A 41 34.44 7.36 -13.87
CA ARG A 41 35.46 6.33 -13.99
C ARG A 41 36.04 6.29 -15.39
N GLU A 42 37.36 6.09 -15.50
CA GLU A 42 38.05 5.96 -16.78
C GLU A 42 38.02 4.53 -17.31
N ARG A 43 38.06 3.54 -16.42
CA ARG A 43 38.03 2.10 -16.74
C ARG A 43 37.06 1.36 -15.82
N CYS A 44 36.49 0.31 -16.33
CA CYS A 44 35.62 -0.59 -15.58
C CYS A 44 35.93 -2.04 -15.96
N PHE A 45 35.95 -2.91 -14.98
CA PHE A 45 36.22 -4.34 -15.14
C PHE A 45 35.04 -5.13 -14.59
N LEU A 46 34.60 -6.12 -15.35
CA LEU A 46 33.66 -7.14 -14.92
C LEU A 46 34.44 -8.35 -14.41
N VAL A 47 34.16 -8.79 -13.21
CA VAL A 47 34.72 -10.00 -12.59
C VAL A 47 33.62 -11.07 -12.52
N ILE A 48 33.89 -12.21 -13.13
CA ILE A 48 33.03 -13.40 -13.04
C ILE A 48 33.60 -14.31 -11.93
N GLU A 49 32.71 -14.90 -11.14
CA GLU A 49 33.08 -15.86 -10.09
C GLU A 49 33.98 -16.94 -10.65
N GLY A 50 35.13 -17.19 -9.98
CA GLY A 50 36.21 -18.06 -10.48
C GLY A 50 37.40 -17.28 -11.07
N ASN A 51 37.46 -15.95 -10.85
CA ASN A 51 38.55 -15.03 -11.16
C ASN A 51 38.82 -14.75 -12.66
N SER A 52 37.82 -14.85 -13.52
CA SER A 52 37.91 -14.32 -14.87
C SER A 52 37.56 -12.83 -14.85
N GLU A 53 38.50 -11.99 -15.25
CA GLU A 53 38.36 -10.53 -15.31
C GLU A 53 38.31 -10.07 -16.77
N TYR A 54 37.37 -9.15 -17.07
CA TYR A 54 37.18 -8.61 -18.41
C TYR A 54 37.05 -7.09 -18.36
N GLU A 55 37.90 -6.39 -19.12
CA GLU A 55 37.77 -4.93 -19.29
C GLU A 55 36.53 -4.60 -20.13
N MET A 56 35.69 -3.69 -19.64
CA MET A 56 34.50 -3.24 -20.32
C MET A 56 34.83 -2.08 -21.28
N SER A 57 34.11 -1.99 -22.38
CA SER A 57 34.21 -0.90 -23.36
C SER A 57 33.41 0.32 -22.89
N ALA A 58 34.05 1.50 -22.93
CA ALA A 58 33.38 2.75 -22.66
C ALA A 58 32.38 3.10 -23.79
N GLU A 59 31.21 3.61 -23.41
CA GLU A 59 30.17 4.18 -24.28
C GLU A 59 29.91 5.65 -23.97
N ASP A 60 29.26 6.36 -24.89
CA ASP A 60 28.82 7.74 -24.69
C ASP A 60 27.92 7.87 -23.44
N GLY A 61 28.00 9.02 -22.77
CA GLY A 61 27.19 9.31 -21.58
C GLY A 61 27.71 8.68 -20.28
N GLY A 62 28.94 8.15 -20.26
CA GLY A 62 29.57 7.59 -19.09
C GLY A 62 29.13 6.16 -18.77
N TYR A 63 28.69 5.42 -19.79
CA TYR A 63 28.39 4.00 -19.66
C TYR A 63 29.60 3.13 -20.02
N PHE A 64 29.61 1.93 -19.49
CA PHE A 64 30.50 0.84 -19.85
C PHE A 64 29.68 -0.37 -20.28
N CYS A 65 30.08 -1.07 -21.32
CA CYS A 65 29.40 -2.25 -21.82
C CYS A 65 30.35 -3.41 -22.12
N LEU A 66 29.82 -4.62 -22.03
CA LEU A 66 30.52 -5.85 -22.38
C LEU A 66 29.50 -6.94 -22.75
N TYR A 67 29.81 -7.72 -23.78
CA TYR A 67 29.09 -8.94 -24.12
C TYR A 67 29.98 -10.17 -23.93
N LEU A 68 29.49 -11.15 -23.16
CA LEU A 68 30.18 -12.41 -22.95
C LEU A 68 29.38 -13.59 -23.54
N PRO A 69 29.86 -14.17 -24.64
CA PRO A 69 29.18 -15.30 -25.25
C PRO A 69 29.29 -16.56 -24.38
N GLY A 70 28.20 -17.35 -24.38
CA GLY A 70 28.14 -18.62 -23.65
C GLY A 70 27.90 -18.49 -22.14
N LEU A 71 27.85 -17.26 -21.61
CA LEU A 71 27.49 -17.05 -20.22
C LEU A 71 25.98 -17.25 -20.00
N THR A 72 25.59 -17.76 -18.84
CA THR A 72 24.21 -18.16 -18.55
C THR A 72 23.70 -17.62 -17.21
N ALA A 73 22.38 -17.64 -17.02
CA ALA A 73 21.76 -17.35 -15.74
C ALA A 73 22.29 -18.25 -14.61
N GLY A 74 22.40 -17.68 -13.41
CA GLY A 74 23.00 -18.30 -12.23
C GLY A 74 24.47 -17.94 -12.03
N THR A 75 25.15 -17.40 -13.05
CA THR A 75 26.53 -16.92 -12.92
C THR A 75 26.59 -15.70 -12.01
N ARG A 76 27.59 -15.66 -11.14
CA ARG A 76 27.86 -14.55 -10.22
C ARG A 76 28.88 -13.59 -10.81
N TYR A 77 28.69 -12.29 -10.57
CA TYR A 77 29.56 -11.25 -11.09
C TYR A 77 29.61 -10.02 -10.19
N GLN A 78 30.68 -9.26 -10.32
CA GLN A 78 30.88 -7.96 -9.67
C GLN A 78 31.66 -7.02 -10.59
N PHE A 79 31.76 -5.75 -10.20
CA PHE A 79 32.59 -4.76 -10.92
C PHE A 79 33.72 -4.23 -10.05
N HIS A 80 34.79 -3.71 -10.68
CA HIS A 80 35.78 -2.84 -10.07
C HIS A 80 36.35 -1.84 -11.07
N PHE A 81 37.07 -0.83 -10.58
CA PHE A 81 37.54 0.30 -11.39
C PHE A 81 39.06 0.38 -11.54
N GLY A 82 39.77 -0.73 -11.38
CA GLY A 82 41.17 -0.87 -11.66
C GLY A 82 42.14 -0.63 -10.49
N ASP A 83 41.86 0.36 -9.65
CA ASP A 83 42.73 0.75 -8.52
C ASP A 83 42.20 0.27 -7.16
N ALA A 84 41.01 -0.37 -7.13
CA ALA A 84 40.39 -0.81 -5.91
C ALA A 84 40.43 -2.33 -5.77
N ASP A 85 40.88 -2.80 -4.62
CA ASP A 85 40.77 -4.20 -4.23
C ASP A 85 39.29 -4.56 -3.90
N ASP A 86 38.38 -3.56 -3.89
CA ASP A 86 36.97 -3.73 -3.53
C ASP A 86 36.11 -4.05 -4.74
N LEU A 87 35.51 -5.23 -4.71
CA LEU A 87 34.48 -5.64 -5.66
C LEU A 87 33.11 -5.04 -5.32
N LEU A 88 32.39 -4.50 -6.31
CA LEU A 88 31.15 -3.83 -6.18
C LEU A 88 30.01 -4.63 -6.83
N ALA A 89 28.88 -4.73 -6.14
CA ALA A 89 27.64 -5.26 -6.70
C ALA A 89 27.13 -4.34 -7.82
N ASP A 90 26.42 -4.91 -8.79
CA ASP A 90 25.75 -4.13 -9.84
C ASP A 90 24.60 -3.29 -9.23
N PRO A 91 24.58 -1.96 -9.41
CA PRO A 91 23.44 -1.12 -8.98
C PRO A 91 22.10 -1.58 -9.55
N ALA A 92 22.11 -2.22 -10.71
CA ALA A 92 20.94 -2.81 -11.36
C ALA A 92 20.88 -4.34 -11.24
N SER A 93 21.48 -4.90 -10.19
CA SER A 93 21.45 -6.34 -9.91
C SER A 93 20.02 -6.87 -9.87
N ARG A 94 19.81 -8.06 -10.43
CA ARG A 94 18.50 -8.73 -10.45
C ARG A 94 18.29 -9.70 -9.28
N PHE A 95 19.38 -10.09 -8.61
CA PHE A 95 19.35 -10.94 -7.42
C PHE A 95 20.67 -10.91 -6.66
N GLN A 96 20.59 -10.88 -5.33
CA GLN A 96 21.71 -10.78 -4.40
C GLN A 96 21.61 -11.86 -3.32
N PRO A 97 22.03 -13.10 -3.59
CA PRO A 97 21.84 -14.20 -2.64
C PRO A 97 22.66 -14.05 -1.35
N ASP A 98 23.75 -13.29 -1.39
CA ASP A 98 24.67 -13.08 -0.26
C ASP A 98 24.53 -11.66 0.36
N GLY A 99 23.43 -10.96 0.04
CA GLY A 99 23.19 -9.60 0.50
C GLY A 99 23.72 -8.52 -0.45
N PRO A 100 23.41 -7.24 -0.16
CA PRO A 100 23.63 -6.14 -1.11
C PRO A 100 25.11 -5.84 -1.40
N LEU A 101 26.03 -6.35 -0.58
CA LEU A 101 27.47 -6.20 -0.77
C LEU A 101 28.12 -7.39 -1.49
N GLY A 102 27.39 -8.49 -1.61
CA GLY A 102 27.86 -9.71 -2.28
C GLY A 102 27.84 -9.64 -3.80
N PRO A 103 28.25 -10.71 -4.49
CA PRO A 103 28.16 -10.78 -5.93
C PRO A 103 26.72 -10.80 -6.43
N SER A 104 26.47 -10.06 -7.51
CA SER A 104 25.22 -10.07 -8.26
C SER A 104 25.04 -11.37 -9.02
N VAL A 105 23.81 -11.83 -9.17
CA VAL A 105 23.50 -13.06 -9.93
C VAL A 105 22.74 -12.71 -11.21
N ILE A 106 23.20 -13.28 -12.33
CA ILE A 106 22.50 -13.19 -13.62
C ILE A 106 21.18 -13.94 -13.54
N VAL A 107 20.07 -13.25 -13.80
CA VAL A 107 18.71 -13.81 -13.84
C VAL A 107 18.20 -13.79 -15.27
N ASP A 108 17.64 -14.92 -15.72
CA ASP A 108 16.94 -15.02 -16.98
C ASP A 108 15.42 -15.06 -16.73
N PRO A 109 14.68 -13.97 -16.95
CA PRO A 109 13.25 -13.92 -16.69
C PRO A 109 12.45 -14.84 -17.61
N ALA A 110 12.96 -15.20 -18.79
CA ALA A 110 12.28 -16.06 -19.75
C ALA A 110 12.17 -17.53 -19.28
N ARG A 111 12.92 -17.91 -18.23
CA ARG A 111 12.82 -19.26 -17.65
C ARG A 111 11.55 -19.47 -16.85
N TYR A 112 10.95 -18.39 -16.31
CA TYR A 112 9.69 -18.51 -15.60
C TYR A 112 8.54 -18.65 -16.58
N GLN A 113 7.68 -19.65 -16.34
CA GLN A 113 6.51 -19.91 -17.18
C GLN A 113 5.27 -19.32 -16.51
N TRP A 114 4.82 -18.20 -17.03
CA TRP A 114 3.62 -17.52 -16.55
C TRP A 114 2.34 -18.25 -16.97
N ASN A 115 1.32 -18.25 -16.09
CA ASN A 115 -0.01 -18.82 -16.34
C ASN A 115 -1.09 -17.74 -16.45
N ASP A 116 -0.73 -16.47 -16.46
CA ASP A 116 -1.60 -15.31 -16.37
C ASP A 116 -1.91 -14.63 -17.74
N HIS A 117 -1.78 -15.39 -18.83
CA HIS A 117 -1.93 -14.85 -20.21
C HIS A 117 -3.26 -14.13 -20.47
N ASP A 118 -4.34 -14.50 -19.77
CA ASP A 118 -5.66 -13.90 -19.90
C ASP A 118 -5.91 -12.76 -18.89
N TRP A 119 -4.92 -12.46 -18.04
CA TRP A 119 -5.04 -11.43 -17.02
C TRP A 119 -5.02 -10.04 -17.64
N GLN A 120 -6.04 -9.21 -17.33
CA GLN A 120 -6.21 -7.88 -17.90
C GLN A 120 -5.79 -6.75 -16.94
N GLY A 121 -5.25 -7.11 -15.78
CA GLY A 121 -4.92 -6.14 -14.73
C GLY A 121 -6.12 -5.78 -13.86
N ILE A 122 -5.95 -4.75 -13.05
CA ILE A 122 -6.98 -4.24 -12.13
C ILE A 122 -7.50 -2.89 -12.60
N PRO A 123 -8.84 -2.70 -12.58
CA PRO A 123 -9.41 -1.39 -12.93
C PRO A 123 -9.07 -0.35 -11.86
N ALA A 124 -8.98 0.92 -12.25
CA ALA A 124 -8.76 2.05 -11.35
C ALA A 124 -9.89 2.24 -10.31
N PHE A 125 -11.01 1.56 -10.47
CA PHE A 125 -12.11 1.55 -9.52
C PHE A 125 -12.60 0.10 -9.29
N GLY A 126 -13.15 -0.18 -8.11
CA GLY A 126 -13.56 -1.53 -7.71
C GLY A 126 -12.50 -2.28 -6.90
N ALA A 127 -11.33 -1.70 -6.69
CA ALA A 127 -10.31 -2.25 -5.84
C ALA A 127 -10.75 -2.24 -4.36
N ALA A 128 -10.41 -3.32 -3.66
CA ALA A 128 -10.34 -3.43 -2.21
C ALA A 128 -8.92 -3.89 -1.88
N LEU A 129 -8.11 -2.93 -1.42
CA LEU A 129 -6.68 -3.12 -1.20
C LEU A 129 -6.39 -3.81 0.13
N TYR A 130 -5.29 -4.52 0.15
CA TYR A 130 -4.76 -5.16 1.35
C TYR A 130 -3.25 -4.98 1.40
N GLU A 131 -2.80 -4.08 2.26
CA GLU A 131 -1.38 -3.81 2.50
C GLU A 131 -0.76 -4.93 3.35
N LEU A 132 0.38 -5.46 2.92
CA LEU A 132 1.11 -6.48 3.67
C LEU A 132 2.62 -6.35 3.55
N HIS A 133 3.32 -6.77 4.61
CA HIS A 133 4.76 -6.93 4.69
C HIS A 133 5.13 -8.42 4.64
N ILE A 134 5.82 -8.86 3.60
CA ILE A 134 6.12 -10.30 3.38
C ILE A 134 6.80 -10.94 4.58
N GLY A 135 7.80 -10.28 5.17
CA GLY A 135 8.57 -10.81 6.30
C GLY A 135 7.78 -11.04 7.59
N THR A 136 6.58 -10.42 7.72
CA THR A 136 5.73 -10.54 8.93
C THR A 136 4.33 -11.07 8.67
N PHE A 137 3.94 -11.23 7.40
CA PHE A 137 2.62 -11.71 7.01
C PHE A 137 2.37 -13.17 7.44
N THR A 138 3.42 -13.99 7.40
CA THR A 138 3.40 -15.35 7.91
C THR A 138 4.55 -15.57 8.90
N ARG A 139 4.55 -16.70 9.60
CA ARG A 139 5.63 -17.04 10.52
C ARG A 139 6.96 -17.23 9.80
N GLU A 140 6.90 -17.81 8.59
CA GLU A 140 8.04 -18.08 7.72
C GLU A 140 8.61 -16.77 7.14
N GLY A 141 7.76 -15.80 6.82
CA GLY A 141 8.14 -14.51 6.27
C GLY A 141 8.66 -14.58 4.85
N THR A 142 8.06 -15.43 4.01
CA THR A 142 8.47 -15.65 2.61
C THR A 142 7.30 -15.51 1.63
N PHE A 143 7.59 -15.20 0.36
CA PHE A 143 6.60 -15.21 -0.71
C PHE A 143 5.89 -16.54 -0.87
N ALA A 144 6.61 -17.64 -0.70
CA ALA A 144 6.03 -18.99 -0.77
C ALA A 144 4.93 -19.19 0.27
N ALA A 145 5.18 -18.81 1.52
CA ALA A 145 4.20 -18.92 2.61
C ALA A 145 3.06 -17.89 2.48
N ALA A 146 3.37 -16.65 2.03
CA ALA A 146 2.37 -15.62 1.79
C ALA A 146 1.38 -16.03 0.69
N ARG A 147 1.86 -16.64 -0.40
CA ARG A 147 1.05 -17.17 -1.50
C ARG A 147 -0.07 -18.11 -1.03
N GLU A 148 0.19 -18.95 -0.02
CA GLU A 148 -0.81 -19.86 0.54
C GLU A 148 -1.98 -19.16 1.23
N LYS A 149 -1.83 -17.88 1.59
CA LYS A 149 -2.86 -17.09 2.27
C LYS A 149 -3.76 -16.29 1.31
N LEU A 150 -3.34 -16.09 0.07
CA LEU A 150 -4.06 -15.28 -0.91
C LEU A 150 -5.52 -15.74 -1.10
N ALA A 151 -5.76 -17.04 -1.15
CA ALA A 151 -7.11 -17.60 -1.30
C ALA A 151 -8.05 -17.21 -0.13
N LYS A 152 -7.53 -17.08 1.11
CA LYS A 152 -8.30 -16.62 2.27
C LYS A 152 -8.70 -15.15 2.10
N LEU A 153 -7.78 -14.29 1.67
CA LEU A 153 -8.06 -12.87 1.39
C LEU A 153 -9.08 -12.72 0.26
N ARG A 154 -8.90 -13.48 -0.83
CA ARG A 154 -9.84 -13.47 -1.95
C ARG A 154 -11.24 -13.89 -1.54
N ALA A 155 -11.37 -14.89 -0.66
CA ALA A 155 -12.64 -15.42 -0.18
C ALA A 155 -13.45 -14.41 0.64
N ILE A 156 -12.83 -13.44 1.28
CA ILE A 156 -13.51 -12.35 1.99
C ILE A 156 -13.81 -11.14 1.11
N GLY A 157 -13.29 -11.11 -0.14
CA GLY A 157 -13.58 -10.04 -1.10
C GLY A 157 -12.42 -9.07 -1.37
N ILE A 158 -11.23 -9.29 -0.82
CA ILE A 158 -10.03 -8.57 -1.24
C ILE A 158 -9.70 -8.96 -2.70
N ASN A 159 -9.41 -7.98 -3.53
CA ASN A 159 -9.10 -8.21 -4.94
C ASN A 159 -7.81 -7.53 -5.41
N CYS A 160 -7.10 -6.84 -4.51
CA CYS A 160 -5.78 -6.28 -4.77
C CYS A 160 -4.92 -6.34 -3.52
N VAL A 161 -3.70 -6.83 -3.66
CA VAL A 161 -2.68 -6.82 -2.60
C VAL A 161 -1.69 -5.69 -2.88
N GLU A 162 -1.36 -4.90 -1.86
CA GLU A 162 -0.27 -3.95 -1.88
C GLU A 162 0.89 -4.52 -1.04
N VAL A 163 2.00 -4.82 -1.69
CA VAL A 163 3.18 -5.40 -1.05
C VAL A 163 4.12 -4.27 -0.66
N MET A 164 4.45 -4.16 0.64
CA MET A 164 5.48 -3.24 1.14
C MET A 164 6.82 -3.50 0.43
N PRO A 165 7.79 -2.55 0.45
CA PRO A 165 8.98 -2.64 -0.39
C PRO A 165 9.76 -3.95 -0.22
N ILE A 166 10.23 -4.47 -1.34
CA ILE A 166 10.92 -5.77 -1.42
C ILE A 166 12.34 -5.66 -1.96
N ASN A 167 12.85 -4.46 -2.13
CA ASN A 167 14.20 -4.25 -2.63
C ASN A 167 15.24 -4.83 -1.66
N GLU A 168 16.38 -5.31 -2.20
CA GLU A 168 17.47 -5.84 -1.37
C GLU A 168 18.04 -4.75 -0.47
N PHE A 169 18.17 -5.05 0.82
CA PHE A 169 18.66 -4.18 1.88
C PHE A 169 19.68 -4.90 2.78
N GLU A 170 20.42 -4.15 3.57
CA GLU A 170 21.36 -4.68 4.55
C GLU A 170 20.66 -5.25 5.77
N GLY A 171 21.24 -6.30 6.39
CA GLY A 171 20.67 -6.97 7.56
C GLY A 171 19.79 -8.16 7.23
N GLU A 172 19.11 -8.68 8.25
CA GLU A 172 18.29 -9.90 8.21
C GLU A 172 16.79 -9.64 8.41
N PHE A 173 16.40 -8.39 8.72
CA PHE A 173 15.01 -7.95 8.81
C PHE A 173 14.90 -6.43 8.68
N GLY A 174 13.83 -5.96 8.07
CA GLY A 174 13.55 -4.53 7.88
C GLY A 174 12.18 -4.35 7.23
N TRP A 175 11.68 -3.12 7.26
CA TRP A 175 10.45 -2.77 6.56
C TRP A 175 10.59 -2.78 5.04
N GLY A 176 11.84 -2.68 4.54
CA GLY A 176 12.14 -2.61 3.12
C GLY A 176 12.35 -1.19 2.57
N TYR A 177 12.13 -0.15 3.38
CA TYR A 177 12.35 1.25 2.94
C TYR A 177 13.83 1.64 2.91
N ASP A 178 14.72 0.82 3.46
CA ASP A 178 16.17 0.98 3.38
C ASP A 178 16.79 0.23 2.17
N GLY A 179 16.02 0.06 1.09
CA GLY A 179 16.45 -0.66 -0.11
C GLY A 179 17.70 -0.05 -0.75
N THR A 180 18.75 -0.86 -0.90
CA THR A 180 20.01 -0.45 -1.51
C THR A 180 20.02 -0.72 -3.02
N LEU A 181 19.47 -1.85 -3.47
CA LEU A 181 19.49 -2.28 -4.87
C LEU A 181 18.07 -2.42 -5.41
N LEU A 182 17.61 -1.40 -6.13
CA LEU A 182 16.20 -1.26 -6.54
C LEU A 182 15.67 -2.35 -7.49
N TYR A 183 16.56 -3.07 -8.19
CA TYR A 183 16.16 -4.09 -9.16
C TYR A 183 16.20 -5.51 -8.60
N ALA A 184 16.78 -5.71 -7.41
CA ALA A 184 16.85 -7.02 -6.77
C ALA A 184 15.78 -7.18 -5.71
N PRO A 185 14.86 -8.15 -5.81
CA PRO A 185 14.05 -8.52 -4.67
C PRO A 185 14.93 -9.13 -3.58
N THR A 186 14.64 -8.80 -2.31
CA THR A 186 15.46 -9.26 -1.19
C THR A 186 15.47 -10.78 -1.07
N ARG A 187 16.67 -11.32 -0.87
CA ARG A 187 16.92 -12.74 -0.60
C ARG A 187 16.11 -13.29 0.58
N LEU A 188 15.77 -12.42 1.54
CA LEU A 188 15.11 -12.79 2.78
C LEU A 188 13.69 -13.34 2.54
N TYR A 189 13.04 -12.91 1.47
CA TYR A 189 11.67 -13.34 1.14
C TYR A 189 11.63 -14.45 0.10
N GLY A 190 12.78 -14.81 -0.48
CA GLY A 190 12.94 -15.86 -1.48
C GLY A 190 13.66 -15.42 -2.74
N SER A 191 13.61 -16.24 -3.78
CA SER A 191 14.21 -15.92 -5.09
C SER A 191 13.28 -15.01 -5.94
N PRO A 192 13.78 -14.41 -7.03
CA PRO A 192 12.94 -13.70 -8.00
C PRO A 192 11.77 -14.54 -8.52
N ASP A 193 11.94 -15.85 -8.68
CA ASP A 193 10.85 -16.73 -9.12
C ASP A 193 9.79 -16.97 -8.04
N ASN A 194 10.13 -16.82 -6.76
CA ASN A 194 9.11 -16.83 -5.69
C ASN A 194 8.22 -15.59 -5.74
N VAL A 195 8.77 -14.42 -6.13
CA VAL A 195 7.97 -13.21 -6.38
C VAL A 195 7.03 -13.43 -7.56
N ARG A 196 7.55 -13.93 -8.70
CA ARG A 196 6.74 -14.25 -9.89
C ARG A 196 5.63 -15.24 -9.56
N ALA A 197 5.93 -16.30 -8.80
CA ALA A 197 4.95 -17.31 -8.40
C ALA A 197 3.86 -16.77 -7.46
N PHE A 198 4.17 -15.75 -6.66
CA PHE A 198 3.19 -15.06 -5.83
C PHE A 198 2.23 -14.23 -6.68
N VAL A 199 2.74 -13.46 -7.63
CA VAL A 199 1.93 -12.65 -8.56
C VAL A 199 1.08 -13.54 -9.47
N ASP A 200 1.67 -14.59 -10.07
CA ASP A 200 0.99 -15.55 -10.94
C ASP A 200 -0.19 -16.24 -10.22
N GLU A 201 0.01 -16.65 -8.97
CA GLU A 201 -1.07 -17.22 -8.15
C GLU A 201 -2.16 -16.20 -7.82
N ALA A 202 -1.79 -14.95 -7.52
CA ALA A 202 -2.76 -13.88 -7.28
C ALA A 202 -3.64 -13.67 -8.53
N HIS A 203 -3.05 -13.57 -9.72
CA HIS A 203 -3.76 -13.45 -10.99
C HIS A 203 -4.67 -14.64 -11.25
N ARG A 204 -4.18 -15.87 -11.01
CA ARG A 204 -4.94 -17.11 -11.19
C ARG A 204 -6.25 -17.12 -10.38
N ILE A 205 -6.27 -16.50 -9.20
CA ILE A 205 -7.47 -16.41 -8.35
C ILE A 205 -8.24 -15.11 -8.50
N GLY A 206 -7.86 -14.25 -9.46
CA GLY A 206 -8.54 -12.99 -9.76
C GLY A 206 -8.22 -11.87 -8.76
N MET A 207 -6.95 -11.76 -8.35
CA MET A 207 -6.42 -10.68 -7.52
C MET A 207 -5.26 -9.99 -8.23
N GLY A 208 -5.24 -8.64 -8.22
CA GLY A 208 -4.08 -7.87 -8.62
C GLY A 208 -3.06 -7.73 -7.49
N VAL A 209 -1.84 -7.39 -7.86
CA VAL A 209 -0.75 -7.11 -6.93
C VAL A 209 -0.05 -5.81 -7.32
N ILE A 210 0.00 -4.83 -6.41
CA ILE A 210 0.81 -3.62 -6.58
C ILE A 210 2.01 -3.66 -5.65
N LEU A 211 3.09 -3.01 -6.05
CA LEU A 211 4.34 -2.96 -5.30
C LEU A 211 4.57 -1.56 -4.76
N ASP A 212 4.91 -1.48 -3.48
CA ASP A 212 5.41 -0.24 -2.88
C ASP A 212 6.88 -0.02 -3.28
N VAL A 213 7.18 1.14 -3.87
CA VAL A 213 8.49 1.51 -4.40
C VAL A 213 9.01 2.80 -3.79
N VAL A 214 10.28 2.78 -3.40
CA VAL A 214 10.97 3.88 -2.74
C VAL A 214 11.93 4.53 -3.73
N TYR A 215 11.63 5.75 -4.18
CA TYR A 215 12.44 6.50 -5.15
C TYR A 215 12.89 7.87 -4.62
N ASN A 216 12.60 8.19 -3.37
CA ASN A 216 12.98 9.45 -2.72
C ASN A 216 14.37 9.40 -2.09
N HIS A 217 14.89 8.21 -1.80
CA HIS A 217 16.23 7.97 -1.26
C HIS A 217 16.71 6.53 -1.57
N PHE A 218 17.98 6.26 -1.32
CA PHE A 218 18.54 4.90 -1.32
C PHE A 218 19.02 4.56 0.10
N GLY A 219 18.74 3.34 0.54
CA GLY A 219 19.44 2.77 1.69
C GLY A 219 20.93 2.66 1.34
N ASN A 220 21.82 2.91 2.30
CA ASN A 220 23.26 2.95 2.07
C ASN A 220 23.69 3.66 0.77
N GLY A 221 23.20 4.89 0.56
CA GLY A 221 23.42 5.67 -0.66
C GLY A 221 24.91 5.94 -0.96
N GLU A 222 25.82 5.77 0.01
CA GLU A 222 27.25 5.92 -0.19
C GLU A 222 27.81 4.92 -1.20
N ARG A 223 27.24 3.71 -1.29
CA ARG A 223 27.61 2.70 -2.28
C ARG A 223 27.40 3.16 -3.72
N PHE A 224 26.38 3.95 -3.99
CA PHE A 224 26.18 4.55 -5.31
C PHE A 224 27.26 5.57 -5.65
N CYS A 225 27.83 6.26 -4.65
CA CYS A 225 28.91 7.20 -4.86
C CYS A 225 30.21 6.51 -5.35
N GLU A 226 30.37 5.21 -5.14
CA GLU A 226 31.49 4.44 -5.70
C GLU A 226 31.44 4.41 -7.24
N PHE A 227 30.27 4.48 -7.83
CA PHE A 227 30.09 4.58 -9.28
C PHE A 227 30.16 6.04 -9.75
N THR A 228 29.40 6.91 -9.11
CA THR A 228 29.42 8.36 -9.31
C THR A 228 28.58 9.07 -8.25
N SER A 229 29.01 10.26 -7.84
CA SER A 229 28.20 11.13 -6.97
C SER A 229 26.97 11.72 -7.67
N ASP A 230 26.85 11.62 -9.00
CA ASP A 230 25.78 12.20 -9.79
C ASP A 230 24.40 11.56 -9.55
N TYR A 231 24.35 10.42 -8.85
CA TYR A 231 23.08 9.88 -8.35
C TYR A 231 22.36 10.83 -7.38
N PHE A 232 23.11 11.73 -6.73
CA PHE A 232 22.60 12.59 -5.67
C PHE A 232 22.76 14.08 -6.00
N THR A 233 21.97 14.90 -5.29
CA THR A 233 22.06 16.34 -5.35
C THR A 233 22.02 16.94 -3.94
N GLU A 234 22.77 18.03 -3.73
CA GLU A 234 22.73 18.84 -2.51
C GLU A 234 21.72 20.00 -2.61
N ARG A 235 21.05 20.11 -3.75
CA ARG A 235 20.09 21.20 -4.00
C ARG A 235 18.88 21.13 -3.10
N TYR A 236 18.50 19.94 -2.67
CA TYR A 236 17.32 19.68 -1.85
C TYR A 236 17.70 18.97 -0.56
N SER A 237 16.93 19.22 0.52
CA SER A 237 17.05 18.52 1.79
C SER A 237 16.03 17.39 1.83
N ASN A 238 16.48 16.19 2.21
CA ASN A 238 15.64 15.01 2.40
C ASN A 238 15.79 14.51 3.84
N GLU A 239 14.70 14.06 4.45
CA GLU A 239 14.69 13.57 5.84
C GLU A 239 15.35 12.19 5.97
N TRP A 240 15.44 11.43 4.86
CA TRP A 240 15.94 10.04 4.84
C TRP A 240 17.33 9.88 4.23
N GLY A 241 18.02 10.96 3.92
CA GLY A 241 19.38 10.92 3.36
C GLY A 241 19.61 11.93 2.25
N LYS A 242 20.55 11.64 1.34
CA LYS A 242 20.83 12.49 0.19
C LYS A 242 19.67 12.44 -0.80
N SER A 243 19.22 13.59 -1.30
CA SER A 243 18.21 13.67 -2.35
C SER A 243 18.71 13.10 -3.67
N ILE A 244 17.89 12.33 -4.35
CA ILE A 244 18.19 11.78 -5.67
C ILE A 244 18.19 12.90 -6.72
N ASN A 245 19.12 12.85 -7.65
CA ASN A 245 19.34 13.88 -8.67
C ASN A 245 18.41 13.70 -9.88
N PHE A 246 17.25 14.33 -9.86
CA PHE A 246 16.30 14.29 -10.98
C PHE A 246 16.37 15.49 -11.92
N ASP A 247 17.01 16.59 -11.53
CA ASP A 247 16.99 17.85 -12.31
C ASP A 247 18.33 18.60 -12.38
N GLY A 248 19.38 18.02 -11.83
CA GLY A 248 20.76 18.58 -11.89
C GLY A 248 21.57 18.11 -13.10
N PRO A 249 22.86 18.45 -13.15
CA PRO A 249 23.77 17.88 -14.14
C PRO A 249 23.75 16.35 -14.11
N ASN A 250 23.86 15.71 -15.29
CA ASN A 250 23.86 14.25 -15.47
C ASN A 250 22.61 13.51 -14.97
N SER A 251 21.53 14.24 -14.58
CA SER A 251 20.28 13.64 -14.08
C SER A 251 19.57 12.72 -15.07
N ARG A 252 19.88 12.81 -16.38
CA ARG A 252 19.25 11.96 -17.41
C ARG A 252 19.38 10.47 -17.11
N SER A 253 20.59 10.00 -16.76
CA SER A 253 20.86 8.59 -16.46
C SER A 253 20.22 8.15 -15.13
N VAL A 254 20.12 9.06 -14.15
CA VAL A 254 19.43 8.81 -12.89
C VAL A 254 17.93 8.66 -13.10
N ARG A 255 17.34 9.54 -13.90
CA ARG A 255 15.92 9.46 -14.30
C ARG A 255 15.63 8.17 -15.07
N GLU A 256 16.51 7.82 -16.01
CA GLU A 256 16.44 6.55 -16.76
C GLU A 256 16.49 5.35 -15.82
N TYR A 257 17.40 5.34 -14.85
CA TYR A 257 17.56 4.28 -13.86
C TYR A 257 16.24 4.07 -13.07
N VAL A 258 15.64 5.13 -12.54
CA VAL A 258 14.42 5.05 -11.72
C VAL A 258 13.18 4.71 -12.57
N ALA A 259 13.01 5.37 -13.72
CA ALA A 259 11.86 5.14 -14.58
C ALA A 259 11.86 3.73 -15.19
N THR A 260 13.04 3.23 -15.57
CA THR A 260 13.19 1.83 -16.03
C THR A 260 12.92 0.84 -14.90
N ASN A 261 13.28 1.15 -13.66
CA ASN A 261 12.96 0.29 -12.52
C ASN A 261 11.43 0.15 -12.34
N ALA A 262 10.69 1.24 -12.48
CA ALA A 262 9.23 1.18 -12.44
C ALA A 262 8.65 0.30 -13.56
N ALA A 263 9.14 0.45 -14.78
CA ALA A 263 8.77 -0.39 -15.92
C ALA A 263 9.15 -1.87 -15.72
N TYR A 264 10.33 -2.12 -15.15
CA TYR A 264 10.84 -3.46 -14.86
C TYR A 264 9.92 -4.27 -13.92
N TRP A 265 9.43 -3.69 -12.84
CA TRP A 265 8.50 -4.37 -11.94
C TRP A 265 7.18 -4.74 -12.63
N ILE A 266 6.69 -3.86 -13.51
CA ILE A 266 5.46 -4.10 -14.28
C ILE A 266 5.67 -5.17 -15.37
N GLU A 267 6.78 -5.12 -16.08
CA GLU A 267 7.03 -5.98 -17.25
C GLU A 267 7.56 -7.36 -16.86
N GLU A 268 8.58 -7.43 -15.96
CA GLU A 268 9.24 -8.70 -15.63
C GLU A 268 8.57 -9.48 -14.48
N PHE A 269 7.87 -8.80 -13.59
CA PHE A 269 7.19 -9.43 -12.45
C PHE A 269 5.66 -9.38 -12.54
N HIS A 270 5.15 -8.79 -13.60
CA HIS A 270 3.71 -8.64 -13.88
C HIS A 270 2.93 -7.94 -12.76
N PHE A 271 3.58 -7.11 -11.94
CA PHE A 271 2.84 -6.29 -10.98
C PHE A 271 1.78 -5.43 -11.68
N ASP A 272 0.63 -5.28 -11.07
CA ASP A 272 -0.52 -4.52 -11.57
C ASP A 272 -0.50 -3.05 -11.18
N GLY A 273 0.62 -2.57 -10.71
CA GLY A 273 0.81 -1.17 -10.36
C GLY A 273 1.86 -0.95 -9.30
N LEU A 274 1.97 0.31 -8.91
CA LEU A 274 2.94 0.77 -7.92
C LEU A 274 2.27 1.69 -6.92
N ARG A 275 2.64 1.58 -5.66
CA ARG A 275 2.47 2.66 -4.68
C ARG A 275 3.82 3.36 -4.58
N ILE A 276 3.85 4.67 -4.86
CA ILE A 276 5.08 5.46 -4.86
C ILE A 276 5.18 6.16 -3.50
N ASP A 277 6.22 5.79 -2.76
CA ASP A 277 6.53 6.29 -1.42
C ASP A 277 6.90 7.77 -1.45
N ALA A 278 6.45 8.52 -0.45
CA ALA A 278 6.84 9.89 -0.14
C ALA A 278 7.02 10.79 -1.38
N THR A 279 6.01 10.86 -2.26
CA THR A 279 6.10 11.61 -3.53
C THR A 279 6.41 13.09 -3.34
N GLN A 280 6.15 13.66 -2.16
CA GLN A 280 6.55 15.04 -1.80
C GLN A 280 8.07 15.22 -1.67
N ALA A 281 8.82 14.14 -1.53
CA ALA A 281 10.28 14.15 -1.45
C ALA A 281 10.97 13.77 -2.77
N LEU A 282 10.21 13.55 -3.84
CA LEU A 282 10.71 13.41 -5.21
C LEU A 282 10.90 14.81 -5.82
N PHE A 283 12.01 15.46 -5.45
CA PHE A 283 12.29 16.83 -5.88
C PHE A 283 12.74 16.86 -7.34
N ASP A 284 11.96 17.51 -8.19
CA ASP A 284 12.25 17.64 -9.62
C ASP A 284 11.62 18.91 -10.20
N SER A 285 12.44 19.81 -10.71
CA SER A 285 12.02 21.02 -11.39
C SER A 285 12.04 20.91 -12.92
N SER A 286 12.23 19.71 -13.45
CA SER A 286 12.25 19.46 -14.89
C SER A 286 10.87 19.70 -15.51
N ARG A 287 10.85 19.93 -16.84
CA ARG A 287 9.60 20.11 -17.60
C ARG A 287 8.63 18.93 -17.45
N GLU A 288 9.15 17.70 -17.49
CA GLU A 288 8.42 16.50 -17.17
C GLU A 288 8.92 15.99 -15.81
N HIS A 289 8.10 16.13 -14.79
CA HIS A 289 8.44 15.69 -13.44
C HIS A 289 8.67 14.19 -13.37
N ILE A 290 9.62 13.72 -12.53
CA ILE A 290 9.97 12.30 -12.41
C ILE A 290 8.75 11.41 -12.12
N VAL A 291 7.80 11.84 -11.30
CA VAL A 291 6.55 11.09 -11.03
C VAL A 291 5.75 10.88 -12.32
N THR A 292 5.68 11.89 -13.18
CA THR A 292 5.01 11.79 -14.50
C THR A 292 5.74 10.81 -15.42
N LEU A 293 7.07 10.84 -15.41
CA LEU A 293 7.90 9.92 -16.18
C LEU A 293 7.70 8.48 -15.69
N ILE A 294 7.75 8.23 -14.39
CA ILE A 294 7.47 6.92 -13.77
C ILE A 294 6.10 6.40 -14.19
N ALA A 295 5.06 7.22 -14.08
CA ALA A 295 3.70 6.83 -14.45
C ALA A 295 3.58 6.47 -15.94
N ARG A 296 4.24 7.22 -16.82
CA ARG A 296 4.26 6.98 -18.25
C ARG A 296 4.96 5.65 -18.61
N GLU A 297 6.16 5.43 -18.08
CA GLU A 297 6.95 4.23 -18.36
C GLU A 297 6.29 2.97 -17.76
N ALA A 298 5.74 3.04 -16.54
CA ALA A 298 4.99 1.93 -15.97
C ALA A 298 3.77 1.55 -16.82
N ARG A 299 3.01 2.54 -17.33
CA ARG A 299 1.85 2.28 -18.22
C ARG A 299 2.28 1.72 -19.56
N ALA A 300 3.39 2.18 -20.12
CA ALA A 300 3.94 1.63 -21.36
C ALA A 300 4.35 0.16 -21.19
N ALA A 301 4.99 -0.17 -20.07
CA ALA A 301 5.44 -1.53 -19.74
C ALA A 301 4.27 -2.51 -19.50
N ALA A 302 3.08 -2.01 -19.16
CA ALA A 302 1.91 -2.85 -18.89
C ALA A 302 1.36 -3.58 -20.12
N GLY A 303 1.77 -3.18 -21.33
CA GLY A 303 1.42 -3.90 -22.57
C GLY A 303 -0.08 -4.01 -22.86
N GLY A 304 -0.89 -3.08 -22.33
CA GLY A 304 -2.35 -3.07 -22.47
C GLY A 304 -3.11 -3.57 -21.25
N ARG A 305 -2.45 -4.18 -20.25
CA ARG A 305 -3.06 -4.49 -18.96
C ARG A 305 -3.42 -3.18 -18.23
N GLN A 306 -4.51 -3.20 -17.49
CA GLN A 306 -4.86 -2.09 -16.59
C GLN A 306 -3.97 -2.13 -15.35
N ILE A 307 -3.28 -1.03 -15.06
CA ILE A 307 -2.46 -0.89 -13.85
C ILE A 307 -2.97 0.22 -12.95
N TYR A 308 -2.69 0.09 -11.66
CA TYR A 308 -3.15 0.99 -10.62
C TYR A 308 -1.95 1.69 -9.95
N LEU A 309 -1.79 2.99 -10.20
CA LEU A 309 -0.69 3.78 -9.67
C LEU A 309 -1.17 4.64 -8.51
N VAL A 310 -0.56 4.45 -7.35
CA VAL A 310 -0.94 5.07 -6.08
C VAL A 310 0.16 6.02 -5.62
N SER A 311 -0.21 7.17 -5.09
CA SER A 311 0.70 8.12 -4.44
C SER A 311 0.52 8.06 -2.93
N GLU A 312 1.61 7.92 -2.20
CA GLU A 312 1.68 8.48 -0.86
C GLU A 312 2.16 9.91 -0.96
N ASN A 313 1.37 10.84 -0.44
CA ASN A 313 1.69 12.26 -0.45
C ASN A 313 1.19 12.90 0.85
N GLU A 314 2.07 13.05 1.83
CA GLU A 314 1.70 13.60 3.14
C GLU A 314 0.98 14.96 3.04
N PRO A 315 1.41 15.90 2.16
CA PRO A 315 0.71 17.17 1.96
C PRO A 315 -0.67 17.06 1.31
N GLN A 316 -1.09 15.89 0.81
CA GLN A 316 -2.38 15.64 0.15
C GLN A 316 -2.61 16.51 -1.11
N GLN A 317 -1.63 16.55 -2.00
CA GLN A 317 -1.67 17.34 -3.23
C GLN A 317 -2.45 16.62 -4.35
N SER A 318 -3.56 17.17 -4.75
CA SER A 318 -4.48 16.60 -5.75
C SER A 318 -3.90 16.52 -7.17
N ASN A 319 -2.81 17.26 -7.48
CA ASN A 319 -2.13 17.17 -8.77
C ASN A 319 -1.49 15.81 -9.03
N MET A 320 -1.22 15.01 -7.98
CA MET A 320 -0.72 13.64 -8.13
C MET A 320 -1.64 12.80 -9.01
N VAL A 321 -2.96 12.94 -8.83
CA VAL A 321 -3.98 12.13 -9.52
C VAL A 321 -4.62 12.83 -10.72
N ARG A 322 -4.25 14.06 -11.04
CA ARG A 322 -4.68 14.73 -12.27
C ARG A 322 -3.84 14.28 -13.46
N SER A 323 -4.46 14.29 -14.64
CA SER A 323 -3.73 13.93 -15.86
C SER A 323 -2.60 14.92 -16.17
N ALA A 324 -1.52 14.43 -16.77
CA ALA A 324 -0.37 15.25 -17.18
C ALA A 324 -0.78 16.39 -18.16
N GLY A 325 -1.82 16.20 -18.96
CA GLY A 325 -2.31 17.20 -19.91
C GLY A 325 -2.88 18.48 -19.27
N ILE A 326 -3.25 18.43 -17.98
CA ILE A 326 -3.74 19.57 -17.20
C ILE A 326 -2.82 19.93 -16.03
N GLY A 327 -1.55 19.52 -16.10
CA GLY A 327 -0.52 19.86 -15.11
C GLY A 327 -0.47 18.93 -13.89
N GLY A 328 -1.07 17.74 -13.98
CA GLY A 328 -0.94 16.70 -12.97
C GLY A 328 0.15 15.67 -13.31
N HIS A 329 0.25 14.62 -12.49
CA HIS A 329 1.27 13.57 -12.65
C HIS A 329 0.73 12.26 -13.22
N GLY A 330 -0.60 12.12 -13.33
CA GLY A 330 -1.25 10.98 -14.01
C GLY A 330 -1.29 9.69 -13.19
N LEU A 331 -1.19 9.77 -11.86
CA LEU A 331 -1.46 8.63 -10.99
C LEU A 331 -2.99 8.41 -10.86
N ASP A 332 -3.40 7.27 -10.32
CA ASP A 332 -4.81 6.90 -10.23
C ASP A 332 -5.42 7.27 -8.88
N ALA A 333 -4.65 7.11 -7.79
CA ALA A 333 -5.15 7.34 -6.45
C ALA A 333 -4.10 7.91 -5.50
N LEU A 334 -4.62 8.45 -4.40
CA LEU A 334 -3.86 9.08 -3.31
C LEU A 334 -4.26 8.42 -1.99
N TRP A 335 -3.33 8.01 -1.17
CA TRP A 335 -3.58 7.63 0.22
C TRP A 335 -4.18 8.80 0.99
N ASN A 336 -5.31 8.60 1.66
CA ASN A 336 -6.05 9.66 2.34
C ASN A 336 -5.75 9.69 3.83
N GLU A 337 -4.73 10.47 4.19
CA GLU A 337 -4.33 10.70 5.58
C GLU A 337 -5.42 11.42 6.39
N ASP A 338 -6.18 12.33 5.78
CA ASP A 338 -7.20 13.09 6.48
C ASP A 338 -8.33 12.19 6.99
N PHE A 339 -8.75 11.19 6.18
CA PHE A 339 -9.72 10.19 6.64
C PHE A 339 -9.18 9.37 7.80
N HIS A 340 -7.96 8.84 7.68
CA HIS A 340 -7.30 8.09 8.74
C HIS A 340 -7.26 8.88 10.06
N ARG A 341 -6.81 10.13 9.98
CA ARG A 341 -6.65 11.01 11.15
C ARG A 341 -8.00 11.28 11.81
N SER A 342 -9.01 11.66 11.04
CA SER A 342 -10.36 11.89 11.57
C SER A 342 -10.98 10.61 12.17
N ALA A 343 -10.82 9.46 11.51
CA ALA A 343 -11.31 8.19 12.01
C ALA A 343 -10.61 7.76 13.31
N THR A 344 -9.29 7.98 13.41
CA THR A 344 -8.51 7.70 14.64
C THR A 344 -8.96 8.58 15.80
N VAL A 345 -9.19 9.88 15.57
CA VAL A 345 -9.73 10.77 16.60
C VAL A 345 -11.16 10.38 16.97
N ALA A 346 -12.00 9.97 16.01
CA ALA A 346 -13.33 9.44 16.30
C ALA A 346 -13.29 8.15 17.13
N ALA A 347 -12.30 7.27 16.86
CA ALA A 347 -12.09 6.02 17.58
C ALA A 347 -11.64 6.22 19.03
N THR A 348 -10.72 7.16 19.25
CA THR A 348 -9.95 7.28 20.49
C THR A 348 -10.29 8.51 21.33
N GLY A 349 -10.82 9.55 20.71
CA GLY A 349 -10.99 10.89 21.31
C GLY A 349 -9.69 11.67 21.48
N ARG A 350 -8.56 11.20 20.93
CA ARG A 350 -7.22 11.81 21.06
C ARG A 350 -6.83 12.50 19.77
N ASN A 351 -6.47 13.78 19.84
CA ASN A 351 -6.05 14.61 18.72
C ASN A 351 -4.68 15.28 18.98
N GLU A 352 -3.69 14.48 19.30
CA GLU A 352 -2.32 14.92 19.63
C GLU A 352 -1.41 14.87 18.40
N ALA A 353 -0.30 15.59 18.42
CA ALA A 353 0.70 15.65 17.36
C ALA A 353 0.03 15.93 16.00
N TYR A 354 0.35 15.17 14.94
CA TYR A 354 -0.22 15.37 13.61
C TYR A 354 -1.73 15.09 13.50
N TYR A 355 -2.40 14.61 14.57
CA TYR A 355 -3.87 14.56 14.68
C TYR A 355 -4.50 15.86 15.18
N HIS A 356 -3.68 16.87 15.58
CA HIS A 356 -4.11 18.08 16.28
C HIS A 356 -5.29 18.79 15.61
N ASP A 357 -5.27 18.93 14.29
CA ASP A 357 -6.28 19.68 13.53
C ASP A 357 -7.53 18.86 13.20
N HIS A 358 -7.56 17.57 13.56
CA HIS A 358 -8.70 16.68 13.38
C HIS A 358 -9.49 16.55 14.69
N ARG A 359 -10.80 16.53 14.59
CA ARG A 359 -11.73 16.48 15.75
C ARG A 359 -12.52 15.19 15.83
N GLY A 360 -12.45 14.34 14.81
CA GLY A 360 -13.19 13.10 14.71
C GLY A 360 -14.70 13.32 14.82
N THR A 361 -15.21 14.31 14.11
CA THR A 361 -16.63 14.66 14.11
C THR A 361 -17.38 14.02 12.93
N ALA A 362 -18.69 13.94 13.05
CA ALA A 362 -19.57 13.55 11.94
C ALA A 362 -19.33 14.42 10.69
N GLN A 363 -19.11 15.73 10.88
CA GLN A 363 -18.82 16.66 9.77
C GLN A 363 -17.57 16.27 8.99
N GLU A 364 -16.47 15.93 9.67
CA GLU A 364 -15.24 15.53 9.01
C GLU A 364 -15.43 14.22 8.22
N LEU A 365 -16.08 13.22 8.81
CA LEU A 365 -16.31 11.94 8.16
C LEU A 365 -17.27 12.06 6.95
N VAL A 366 -18.32 12.87 7.04
CA VAL A 366 -19.20 13.19 5.89
C VAL A 366 -18.42 13.94 4.81
N SER A 367 -17.58 14.92 5.19
CA SER A 367 -16.79 15.67 4.24
C SER A 367 -15.75 14.79 3.55
N ALA A 368 -15.10 13.88 4.28
CA ALA A 368 -14.18 12.91 3.70
C ALA A 368 -14.90 11.97 2.72
N ALA A 369 -16.08 11.48 3.06
CA ALA A 369 -16.89 10.66 2.16
C ALA A 369 -17.32 11.41 0.88
N LYS A 370 -17.62 12.71 0.97
CA LYS A 370 -18.05 13.51 -0.17
C LYS A 370 -16.91 14.03 -1.04
N TYR A 371 -15.79 14.42 -0.42
CA TYR A 371 -14.76 15.24 -1.07
C TYR A 371 -13.35 14.65 -0.99
N GLY A 372 -13.19 13.50 -0.35
CA GLY A 372 -11.88 12.89 -0.13
C GLY A 372 -11.08 13.63 0.96
N CYS A 373 -10.10 14.47 0.56
CA CYS A 373 -9.29 15.22 1.52
C CYS A 373 -10.08 16.36 2.17
N LEU A 374 -9.85 16.56 3.47
CA LEU A 374 -10.47 17.63 4.25
C LEU A 374 -9.74 18.96 4.06
N PHE A 375 -8.42 18.91 4.00
CA PHE A 375 -7.59 20.07 3.75
C PHE A 375 -7.32 20.21 2.26
N GLN A 376 -7.77 21.31 1.68
CA GLN A 376 -7.65 21.62 0.25
C GLN A 376 -7.06 23.01 0.03
N GLY A 377 -6.05 23.37 0.83
CA GLY A 377 -5.39 24.67 0.85
C GLY A 377 -5.62 25.46 2.13
N GLN A 378 -6.46 24.96 3.05
CA GLN A 378 -6.66 25.61 4.35
C GLN A 378 -5.40 25.49 5.21
N ARG A 379 -5.26 26.43 6.16
CA ARG A 379 -4.20 26.38 7.17
C ARG A 379 -4.32 25.09 7.99
N TYR A 380 -3.20 24.46 8.20
CA TYR A 380 -3.01 23.27 9.05
C TYR A 380 -2.12 23.71 10.22
N ASP A 381 -2.71 23.87 11.40
CA ASP A 381 -2.03 24.53 12.53
C ASP A 381 -0.83 23.75 13.05
N TRP A 382 -0.89 22.41 13.02
CA TRP A 382 0.24 21.56 13.40
C TRP A 382 1.53 21.86 12.62
N GLN A 383 1.44 22.15 11.33
CA GLN A 383 2.59 22.43 10.47
C GLN A 383 2.81 23.94 10.21
N ASP A 384 1.94 24.81 10.73
CA ASP A 384 1.95 26.27 10.52
C ASP A 384 2.00 26.67 9.02
N LYS A 385 1.35 25.90 8.16
CA LYS A 385 1.29 26.12 6.70
C LYS A 385 -0.02 25.62 6.11
N PRO A 386 -0.38 26.01 4.86
CA PRO A 386 -1.48 25.38 4.14
C PRO A 386 -1.21 23.88 3.89
N ARG A 387 -2.28 23.07 3.97
CA ARG A 387 -2.25 21.64 3.66
C ARG A 387 -3.23 21.33 2.53
N GLY A 388 -2.87 20.36 1.70
CA GLY A 388 -3.67 19.89 0.58
C GLY A 388 -3.75 20.89 -0.57
N SER A 389 -4.51 20.51 -1.56
CA SER A 389 -4.84 21.36 -2.70
C SER A 389 -6.25 21.05 -3.21
N ALA A 390 -6.87 21.99 -3.95
CA ALA A 390 -8.24 21.87 -4.44
C ALA A 390 -8.46 20.50 -5.16
N GLY A 391 -9.48 19.76 -4.75
CA GLY A 391 -9.77 18.42 -5.24
C GLY A 391 -11.25 18.10 -5.34
N LEU A 392 -12.15 19.11 -5.31
CA LEU A 392 -13.62 18.91 -5.39
C LEU A 392 -14.08 18.29 -6.72
N ASP A 393 -13.25 18.38 -7.75
CA ASP A 393 -13.45 17.78 -9.09
C ASP A 393 -13.00 16.32 -9.19
N LEU A 394 -12.29 15.82 -8.17
CA LEU A 394 -11.79 14.45 -8.14
C LEU A 394 -12.92 13.47 -7.79
N LYS A 395 -12.72 12.23 -8.20
CA LYS A 395 -13.69 11.16 -7.98
C LYS A 395 -13.38 10.41 -6.68
N PRO A 396 -14.37 9.78 -6.03
CA PRO A 396 -14.14 9.05 -4.79
C PRO A 396 -13.03 8.00 -4.87
N TRP A 397 -12.91 7.29 -5.98
CA TRP A 397 -11.86 6.27 -6.17
C TRP A 397 -10.44 6.81 -6.35
N ASN A 398 -10.27 8.14 -6.51
CA ASN A 398 -8.96 8.77 -6.45
C ASN A 398 -8.43 8.86 -5.02
N PHE A 399 -9.19 8.43 -4.01
CA PHE A 399 -8.78 8.46 -2.62
C PHE A 399 -8.85 7.06 -2.01
N ILE A 400 -7.77 6.64 -1.35
CA ILE A 400 -7.69 5.38 -0.63
C ILE A 400 -7.94 5.65 0.85
N HIS A 401 -9.01 5.08 1.40
CA HIS A 401 -9.38 5.20 2.80
C HIS A 401 -8.88 4.00 3.61
N PHE A 402 -8.13 4.27 4.66
CA PHE A 402 -7.65 3.27 5.60
C PHE A 402 -7.87 3.73 7.05
N LEU A 403 -8.15 2.79 7.93
CA LEU A 403 -8.20 3.03 9.38
C LEU A 403 -6.80 2.97 9.98
N GLN A 404 -5.91 2.21 9.39
CA GLN A 404 -4.53 2.00 9.79
C GLN A 404 -3.71 1.48 8.62
N ASN A 405 -2.42 1.74 8.61
CA ASN A 405 -1.40 1.18 7.75
C ASN A 405 -0.15 0.86 8.58
N HIS A 406 0.94 0.43 7.94
CA HIS A 406 2.18 0.10 8.63
C HIS A 406 2.73 1.26 9.46
N ASP A 407 2.75 2.47 8.91
CA ASP A 407 3.26 3.68 9.55
C ASP A 407 2.42 4.08 10.77
N GLN A 408 1.11 4.17 10.60
CA GLN A 408 0.22 4.69 11.62
C GLN A 408 0.17 3.79 12.85
N ILE A 409 0.24 2.47 12.67
CA ILE A 409 0.33 1.54 13.81
C ILE A 409 1.67 1.69 14.52
N ALA A 410 2.78 1.67 13.77
CA ALA A 410 4.11 1.77 14.34
C ALA A 410 4.35 3.11 15.04
N ASN A 411 3.81 4.20 14.49
CA ASN A 411 3.94 5.55 15.02
C ASN A 411 3.08 5.80 16.26
N SER A 412 2.19 4.88 16.64
CA SER A 412 1.45 4.94 17.90
C SER A 412 2.33 4.78 19.15
N GLY A 413 3.62 4.48 19.00
CA GLY A 413 4.58 4.23 20.10
C GLY A 413 4.42 2.89 20.78
N THR A 414 3.22 2.33 20.78
CA THR A 414 2.90 1.03 21.39
C THR A 414 2.75 -0.09 20.35
N GLY A 415 2.75 0.25 19.08
CA GLY A 415 2.46 -0.69 17.98
C GLY A 415 1.03 -1.27 18.04
N ALA A 416 0.14 -0.61 18.79
CA ALA A 416 -1.22 -1.09 18.98
C ALA A 416 -2.09 -0.81 17.77
N ARG A 417 -2.78 -1.84 17.29
CA ARG A 417 -3.77 -1.74 16.22
C ARG A 417 -5.01 -0.98 16.70
N ILE A 418 -5.72 -0.35 15.77
CA ILE A 418 -6.93 0.43 16.09
C ILE A 418 -7.96 -0.37 16.90
N GLY A 419 -8.09 -1.67 16.65
CA GLY A 419 -8.99 -2.55 17.40
C GLY A 419 -8.64 -2.73 18.88
N HIS A 420 -7.40 -2.41 19.29
CA HIS A 420 -6.95 -2.50 20.68
C HIS A 420 -7.04 -1.16 21.43
N ILE A 421 -7.30 -0.07 20.72
CA ILE A 421 -7.36 1.29 21.30
C ILE A 421 -8.75 1.91 21.22
N THR A 422 -9.76 1.16 20.74
CA THR A 422 -11.16 1.57 20.68
C THR A 422 -12.07 0.42 21.13
N SER A 423 -13.39 0.69 21.33
CA SER A 423 -14.36 -0.37 21.64
C SER A 423 -14.63 -1.27 20.44
N PRO A 424 -14.93 -2.56 20.63
CA PRO A 424 -15.32 -3.44 19.52
C PRO A 424 -16.53 -2.93 18.72
N ALA A 425 -17.51 -2.33 19.38
CA ALA A 425 -18.68 -1.76 18.71
C ALA A 425 -18.30 -0.58 17.82
N ARG A 426 -17.48 0.34 18.30
CA ARG A 426 -16.99 1.48 17.53
C ARG A 426 -16.10 1.04 16.38
N LEU A 427 -15.27 0.02 16.57
CA LEU A 427 -14.48 -0.56 15.48
C LEU A 427 -15.37 -1.08 14.36
N ARG A 428 -16.47 -1.80 14.68
CA ARG A 428 -17.43 -2.27 13.67
C ARG A 428 -18.04 -1.11 12.89
N VAL A 429 -18.37 0.00 13.56
CA VAL A 429 -18.90 1.22 12.91
C VAL A 429 -17.89 1.82 11.94
N LEU A 430 -16.64 2.01 12.37
CA LEU A 430 -15.60 2.60 11.53
C LEU A 430 -15.22 1.68 10.36
N THR A 431 -15.15 0.37 10.60
CA THR A 431 -14.97 -0.64 9.53
C THR A 431 -16.12 -0.57 8.51
N THR A 432 -17.35 -0.39 8.97
CA THR A 432 -18.50 -0.22 8.05
C THR A 432 -18.34 1.03 7.19
N LEU A 433 -17.97 2.15 7.78
CA LEU A 433 -17.73 3.40 7.04
C LEU A 433 -16.58 3.24 6.02
N GLN A 434 -15.47 2.61 6.42
CA GLN A 434 -14.34 2.34 5.54
C GLN A 434 -14.74 1.48 4.34
N LEU A 435 -15.48 0.39 4.58
CA LEU A 435 -15.77 -0.61 3.56
C LEU A 435 -16.99 -0.27 2.70
N LEU A 436 -17.97 0.47 3.20
CA LEU A 436 -19.16 0.91 2.45
C LEU A 436 -19.08 2.36 1.96
N GLY A 437 -18.08 3.13 2.38
CA GLY A 437 -17.81 4.46 1.83
C GLY A 437 -17.51 4.42 0.33
N PRO A 438 -17.68 5.54 -0.39
CA PRO A 438 -17.52 5.57 -1.84
C PRO A 438 -16.07 5.48 -2.31
N GLN A 439 -15.08 5.70 -1.42
CA GLN A 439 -13.65 5.64 -1.72
C GLN A 439 -13.14 4.20 -1.81
N THR A 440 -11.92 4.04 -2.32
CA THR A 440 -11.23 2.76 -2.36
C THR A 440 -10.78 2.38 -0.95
N PRO A 441 -11.23 1.25 -0.37
CA PRO A 441 -10.79 0.84 0.95
C PRO A 441 -9.45 0.11 0.89
N MET A 442 -8.60 0.33 1.89
CA MET A 442 -7.37 -0.43 2.13
C MET A 442 -7.36 -0.98 3.56
N LEU A 443 -7.16 -2.28 3.71
CA LEU A 443 -6.94 -2.95 4.99
C LEU A 443 -5.44 -3.19 5.17
N PHE A 444 -4.96 -3.09 6.39
CA PHE A 444 -3.62 -3.52 6.75
C PHE A 444 -3.62 -4.96 7.27
N GLN A 445 -2.58 -5.73 6.96
CA GLN A 445 -2.44 -7.15 7.31
C GLN A 445 -2.90 -7.46 8.74
N GLY A 446 -3.81 -8.44 8.86
CA GLY A 446 -4.39 -8.88 10.14
C GLY A 446 -5.56 -8.02 10.64
N GLN A 447 -5.96 -6.94 9.96
CA GLN A 447 -7.13 -6.13 10.34
C GLN A 447 -8.41 -6.97 10.18
N GLU A 448 -8.52 -7.75 9.12
CA GLU A 448 -9.68 -8.52 8.73
C GLU A 448 -10.05 -9.65 9.71
N PHE A 449 -9.11 -10.06 10.53
CA PHE A 449 -9.38 -11.02 11.62
C PHE A 449 -9.04 -10.44 13.01
N GLY A 450 -8.81 -9.13 13.13
CA GLY A 450 -8.54 -8.47 14.40
C GLY A 450 -7.32 -9.03 15.12
N SER A 451 -6.20 -9.14 14.39
CA SER A 451 -4.94 -9.70 14.90
C SER A 451 -4.49 -9.03 16.21
N SER A 452 -4.05 -9.85 17.16
CA SER A 452 -3.47 -9.40 18.43
C SER A 452 -1.99 -9.00 18.29
N SER A 453 -1.31 -9.39 17.19
CA SER A 453 0.08 -9.03 16.94
C SER A 453 0.21 -7.52 16.76
N PRO A 454 1.08 -6.84 17.52
CA PRO A 454 1.37 -5.42 17.30
C PRO A 454 2.07 -5.23 15.94
N PHE A 455 2.27 -3.96 15.54
CA PHE A 455 3.17 -3.67 14.45
C PHE A 455 4.08 -2.51 14.85
N TYR A 456 5.39 -2.78 14.92
CA TYR A 456 6.42 -1.81 15.27
C TYR A 456 7.27 -1.46 14.04
N TYR A 457 7.94 -0.33 14.09
CA TYR A 457 9.09 -0.10 13.21
C TYR A 457 10.22 -1.05 13.62
N PHE A 458 10.85 -1.70 12.65
CA PHE A 458 12.00 -2.58 12.83
C PHE A 458 12.94 -2.49 11.62
N ALA A 459 14.26 -2.50 11.92
CA ALA A 459 15.33 -2.54 10.93
C ALA A 459 16.56 -3.15 11.58
N ASP A 460 17.25 -4.05 10.88
CA ASP A 460 18.44 -4.75 11.39
C ASP A 460 19.69 -3.91 11.17
N HIS A 461 19.88 -2.94 12.06
CA HIS A 461 21.08 -2.12 12.09
C HIS A 461 21.89 -2.38 13.34
N ASP A 462 23.19 -2.22 13.25
CA ASP A 462 24.12 -2.32 14.37
C ASP A 462 24.95 -1.03 14.54
N GLY A 463 25.78 -1.00 15.58
CA GLY A 463 26.70 0.11 15.86
C GLY A 463 26.04 1.48 15.91
N GLU A 464 26.67 2.46 15.28
CA GLU A 464 26.26 3.86 15.28
C GLU A 464 24.91 4.09 14.57
N ILE A 465 24.63 3.36 13.49
CA ILE A 465 23.36 3.46 12.76
C ILE A 465 22.20 3.02 13.64
N ALA A 466 22.35 1.94 14.38
CA ALA A 466 21.33 1.49 15.33
C ALA A 466 21.02 2.54 16.40
N ASP A 467 22.02 3.25 16.89
CA ASP A 467 21.82 4.31 17.87
C ASP A 467 21.12 5.54 17.26
N ILE A 468 21.46 5.91 16.04
CA ILE A 468 20.76 6.97 15.29
C ILE A 468 19.28 6.59 15.10
N VAL A 469 18.98 5.36 14.68
CA VAL A 469 17.62 4.85 14.49
C VAL A 469 16.83 4.87 15.81
N ARG A 470 17.41 4.38 16.90
CA ARG A 470 16.79 4.42 18.24
C ARG A 470 16.49 5.83 18.68
N GLN A 471 17.42 6.76 18.47
CA GLN A 471 17.25 8.17 18.82
C GLN A 471 16.19 8.84 17.95
N GLY A 472 16.19 8.61 16.65
CA GLY A 472 15.19 9.11 15.70
C GLY A 472 13.77 8.66 16.11
N ARG A 473 13.58 7.38 16.41
CA ARG A 473 12.27 6.85 16.87
C ARG A 473 11.83 7.48 18.19
N ARG A 474 12.71 7.63 19.17
CA ARG A 474 12.40 8.32 20.45
C ARG A 474 12.01 9.77 20.22
N SER A 475 12.74 10.50 19.38
CA SER A 475 12.45 11.87 19.01
C SER A 475 11.08 12.01 18.35
N PHE A 476 10.79 11.15 17.36
CA PHE A 476 9.50 11.13 16.67
C PHE A 476 8.34 10.91 17.63
N ILE A 477 8.46 9.92 18.54
CA ILE A 477 7.38 9.58 19.49
C ILE A 477 7.21 10.64 20.57
N SER A 478 8.27 11.36 20.93
CA SER A 478 8.20 12.46 21.93
C SER A 478 7.29 13.63 21.52
N GLN A 479 6.89 13.72 20.23
CA GLN A 479 5.89 14.71 19.78
C GLN A 479 4.49 14.44 20.39
N PHE A 480 4.21 13.18 20.80
CA PHE A 480 2.95 12.84 21.45
C PHE A 480 3.05 13.08 22.96
N PRO A 481 2.28 14.04 23.55
CA PRO A 481 2.38 14.38 24.96
C PRO A 481 2.19 13.21 25.90
N ASN A 482 1.28 12.30 25.58
CA ASN A 482 0.99 11.10 26.38
C ASN A 482 2.11 10.04 26.35
N LEU A 483 3.06 10.15 25.44
CA LEU A 483 4.17 9.21 25.27
C LEU A 483 5.53 9.82 25.70
N ARG A 484 5.53 11.02 26.30
CA ARG A 484 6.75 11.70 26.78
C ARG A 484 7.30 11.13 28.08
N ASP A 485 6.55 10.24 28.76
CA ASP A 485 7.01 9.61 30.00
C ASP A 485 8.26 8.77 29.71
N GLU A 486 9.35 9.05 30.43
CA GLU A 486 10.62 8.35 30.25
C GLU A 486 10.53 6.86 30.54
N GLU A 487 9.60 6.43 31.40
CA GLU A 487 9.38 5.01 31.69
C GLU A 487 8.67 4.32 30.51
N LEU A 488 7.71 5.00 29.87
CA LEU A 488 7.08 4.50 28.65
C LEU A 488 8.09 4.41 27.52
N ILE A 489 8.92 5.44 27.32
CA ILE A 489 9.98 5.44 26.29
C ILE A 489 10.97 4.29 26.52
N ARG A 490 11.32 3.99 27.79
CA ARG A 490 12.21 2.85 28.13
C ARG A 490 11.58 1.48 27.88
N ARG A 491 10.26 1.38 27.89
CA ARG A 491 9.50 0.15 27.63
C ARG A 491 9.18 -0.05 26.15
N MET A 492 9.48 0.91 25.29
CA MET A 492 9.26 0.76 23.85
C MET A 492 10.09 -0.39 23.29
N ALA A 493 9.53 -1.04 22.28
CA ALA A 493 10.27 -2.07 21.55
C ALA A 493 11.52 -1.47 20.89
N ASP A 494 12.68 -2.11 21.06
CA ASP A 494 13.91 -1.70 20.38
C ASP A 494 13.76 -2.01 18.88
N PRO A 495 13.81 -1.01 17.99
CA PRO A 495 13.63 -1.23 16.56
C PRO A 495 14.68 -2.15 15.93
N CYS A 496 15.90 -2.19 16.50
CA CYS A 496 17.00 -2.99 15.99
C CYS A 496 17.08 -4.39 16.61
N ALA A 497 16.12 -4.76 17.49
CA ALA A 497 16.13 -6.07 18.10
C ALA A 497 15.34 -7.10 17.27
N ARG A 498 15.94 -8.26 17.01
CA ARG A 498 15.27 -9.40 16.35
C ARG A 498 13.95 -9.77 17.03
N ALA A 499 13.87 -9.68 18.35
CA ALA A 499 12.65 -9.96 19.12
C ALA A 499 11.49 -9.00 18.77
N THR A 500 11.77 -7.76 18.36
CA THR A 500 10.76 -6.81 17.89
C THR A 500 10.18 -7.28 16.56
N PHE A 501 11.03 -7.68 15.63
CA PHE A 501 10.59 -8.25 14.35
C PHE A 501 9.78 -9.55 14.55
N ASP A 502 10.24 -10.47 15.38
CA ASP A 502 9.54 -11.74 15.58
C ASP A 502 8.16 -11.55 16.22
N LYS A 503 8.00 -10.52 17.06
CA LYS A 503 6.76 -10.21 17.76
C LYS A 503 5.65 -9.66 16.86
N VAL A 504 5.99 -9.06 15.73
CA VAL A 504 5.01 -8.45 14.81
C VAL A 504 4.48 -9.44 13.77
N LYS A 505 5.01 -10.64 13.69
CA LYS A 505 4.53 -11.69 12.80
C LYS A 505 3.10 -12.09 13.13
N LEU A 506 2.26 -12.24 12.10
CA LEU A 506 0.85 -12.62 12.27
C LEU A 506 0.70 -14.06 12.77
N ASP A 507 -0.23 -14.25 13.71
CA ASP A 507 -0.74 -15.57 14.11
C ASP A 507 -2.01 -15.92 13.31
N TRP A 508 -1.86 -16.66 12.21
CA TRP A 508 -2.98 -17.05 11.37
C TRP A 508 -4.00 -18.00 12.06
N ALA A 509 -3.70 -18.53 13.26
CA ALA A 509 -4.69 -19.25 14.03
C ALA A 509 -5.80 -18.32 14.59
N GLU A 510 -5.54 -17.01 14.64
CA GLU A 510 -6.54 -16.00 15.01
C GLU A 510 -7.67 -15.87 13.97
N TRP A 511 -7.42 -16.20 12.73
CA TRP A 511 -8.45 -16.21 11.68
C TRP A 511 -9.67 -17.05 12.08
N GLU A 512 -9.44 -18.24 12.60
CA GLU A 512 -10.52 -19.15 13.05
C GLU A 512 -11.08 -18.71 14.42
N ARG A 513 -10.21 -18.28 15.34
CA ARG A 513 -10.64 -17.79 16.68
C ARG A 513 -11.52 -16.57 16.61
N ASN A 514 -11.25 -15.66 15.68
CA ASN A 514 -11.93 -14.39 15.50
C ASN A 514 -12.88 -14.41 14.29
N ALA A 515 -13.53 -15.55 14.03
CA ALA A 515 -14.40 -15.75 12.88
C ALA A 515 -15.51 -14.69 12.73
N ALA A 516 -15.99 -14.09 13.82
CA ALA A 516 -16.97 -13.01 13.80
C ALA A 516 -16.42 -11.73 13.13
N VAL A 517 -15.15 -11.41 13.34
CA VAL A 517 -14.48 -10.27 12.70
C VAL A 517 -14.27 -10.54 11.21
N VAL A 518 -13.82 -11.75 10.87
CA VAL A 518 -13.68 -12.18 9.47
C VAL A 518 -15.02 -12.11 8.74
N LEU A 519 -16.09 -12.57 9.39
CA LEU A 519 -17.44 -12.54 8.85
C LEU A 519 -17.93 -11.11 8.57
N LEU A 520 -17.68 -10.18 9.48
CA LEU A 520 -18.00 -8.75 9.31
C LEU A 520 -17.34 -8.20 8.04
N HIS A 521 -16.02 -8.39 7.89
CA HIS A 521 -15.27 -7.90 6.73
C HIS A 521 -15.76 -8.54 5.43
N ARG A 522 -15.98 -9.85 5.43
CA ARG A 522 -16.52 -10.59 4.27
C ARG A 522 -17.86 -10.05 3.82
N ASP A 523 -18.79 -9.86 4.76
CA ASP A 523 -20.17 -9.46 4.43
C ASP A 523 -20.21 -8.00 3.98
N LEU A 524 -19.40 -7.11 4.56
CA LEU A 524 -19.27 -5.71 4.11
C LEU A 524 -18.63 -5.61 2.72
N LEU A 525 -17.54 -6.35 2.47
CA LEU A 525 -16.90 -6.38 1.14
C LEU A 525 -17.83 -7.00 0.10
N LYS A 526 -18.62 -8.01 0.47
CA LYS A 526 -19.65 -8.57 -0.40
C LYS A 526 -20.72 -7.51 -0.73
N LEU A 527 -21.25 -6.80 0.26
CA LEU A 527 -22.18 -5.69 0.03
C LEU A 527 -21.58 -4.65 -0.92
N ARG A 528 -20.33 -4.22 -0.67
CA ARG A 528 -19.60 -3.29 -1.54
C ARG A 528 -19.54 -3.75 -3.00
N GLN A 529 -19.34 -5.03 -3.24
CA GLN A 529 -19.14 -5.58 -4.59
C GLN A 529 -20.48 -5.88 -5.30
N THR A 530 -21.48 -6.34 -4.57
CA THR A 530 -22.71 -6.89 -5.17
C THR A 530 -23.93 -5.98 -5.05
N ASP A 531 -23.97 -5.08 -4.06
CA ASP A 531 -25.08 -4.14 -3.91
C ASP A 531 -24.92 -2.98 -4.90
N LYS A 532 -25.95 -2.69 -5.65
CA LYS A 532 -25.92 -1.70 -6.74
C LYS A 532 -25.64 -0.28 -6.26
N ALA A 533 -26.01 0.07 -5.02
CA ALA A 533 -25.75 1.38 -4.45
C ALA A 533 -24.30 1.54 -3.98
N PHE A 534 -23.71 0.48 -3.42
CA PHE A 534 -22.35 0.53 -2.88
C PHE A 534 -21.28 0.15 -3.90
N SER A 535 -21.65 -0.51 -5.00
CA SER A 535 -20.67 -0.84 -6.05
C SER A 535 -20.06 0.45 -6.59
N GLN A 536 -18.75 0.44 -6.83
CA GLN A 536 -18.05 1.64 -7.32
C GLN A 536 -18.55 2.11 -8.68
N GLN A 537 -19.14 1.23 -9.49
CA GLN A 537 -19.81 1.63 -10.73
C GLN A 537 -20.99 2.58 -10.45
N ALA A 538 -21.66 2.42 -9.31
CA ALA A 538 -22.68 3.36 -8.87
C ALA A 538 -22.07 4.68 -8.39
N CYS A 539 -20.98 4.65 -7.63
CA CYS A 539 -20.31 5.85 -7.11
C CYS A 539 -19.58 6.68 -8.20
N ALA A 540 -19.45 6.14 -9.42
CA ALA A 540 -18.80 6.81 -10.54
C ALA A 540 -19.60 7.97 -11.14
N ARG A 541 -20.91 8.07 -10.89
CA ARG A 541 -21.79 9.09 -11.47
C ARG A 541 -21.91 10.29 -10.55
N GLU A 542 -21.97 11.50 -11.10
CA GLU A 542 -22.22 12.72 -10.32
C GLU A 542 -23.55 12.65 -9.57
N GLY A 543 -23.55 13.11 -8.30
CA GLY A 543 -24.76 13.21 -7.49
C GLY A 543 -25.29 11.90 -6.91
N GLN A 544 -24.54 10.81 -6.95
CA GLN A 544 -25.02 9.51 -6.47
C GLN A 544 -24.88 9.27 -4.97
N MET A 545 -24.15 10.11 -4.24
CA MET A 545 -24.08 10.04 -2.79
C MET A 545 -24.11 11.43 -2.19
N ASP A 546 -24.91 11.60 -1.15
CA ASP A 546 -24.91 12.79 -0.31
C ASP A 546 -24.96 12.41 1.17
N GLY A 547 -24.62 13.33 2.06
CA GLY A 547 -24.57 13.08 3.48
C GLY A 547 -25.08 14.24 4.31
N SER A 548 -25.69 13.92 5.44
CA SER A 548 -26.21 14.88 6.40
C SER A 548 -25.84 14.52 7.83
N ILE A 549 -25.68 15.53 8.66
CA ILE A 549 -25.25 15.42 10.05
C ILE A 549 -26.48 15.36 10.96
N LEU A 550 -26.55 14.32 11.78
CA LEU A 550 -27.63 14.12 12.76
C LEU A 550 -27.23 14.64 14.15
N SER A 551 -25.95 14.56 14.47
CA SER A 551 -25.33 15.13 15.68
C SER A 551 -23.82 15.26 15.47
N SER A 552 -23.08 15.76 16.46
CA SER A 552 -21.61 15.84 16.38
C SER A 552 -20.94 14.48 16.17
N LYS A 553 -21.63 13.38 16.47
CA LYS A 553 -21.13 12.00 16.41
C LYS A 553 -22.04 11.05 15.62
N ALA A 554 -23.06 11.57 14.94
CA ALA A 554 -23.96 10.77 14.13
C ALA A 554 -24.26 11.47 12.80
N PHE A 555 -24.39 10.69 11.74
CA PHE A 555 -24.66 11.17 10.39
C PHE A 555 -25.31 10.09 9.54
N LEU A 556 -25.78 10.48 8.37
CA LEU A 556 -26.24 9.58 7.33
C LEU A 556 -25.46 9.83 6.03
N LEU A 557 -25.33 8.77 5.23
CA LEU A 557 -24.95 8.84 3.83
C LEU A 557 -26.07 8.18 3.02
N ARG A 558 -26.62 8.90 2.04
CA ARG A 558 -27.60 8.37 1.10
C ARG A 558 -26.92 8.06 -0.22
N PHE A 559 -27.05 6.83 -0.65
CA PHE A 559 -26.59 6.35 -1.95
C PHE A 559 -27.79 6.26 -2.87
N PHE A 560 -27.81 7.13 -3.87
CA PHE A 560 -28.88 7.17 -4.87
C PHE A 560 -28.63 6.14 -5.96
N ALA A 561 -29.68 5.64 -6.58
CA ALA A 561 -29.62 4.70 -7.69
C ALA A 561 -30.64 5.06 -8.77
N GLU A 562 -30.51 4.48 -9.97
CA GLU A 562 -31.47 4.68 -11.05
C GLU A 562 -32.86 4.20 -10.69
N LYS A 563 -32.95 3.11 -9.92
CA LYS A 563 -34.22 2.56 -9.40
C LYS A 563 -34.34 2.87 -7.93
N PRO A 564 -35.47 3.42 -7.47
CA PRO A 564 -35.68 3.69 -6.05
C PRO A 564 -35.42 2.50 -5.13
N SER A 565 -35.74 1.29 -5.55
CA SER A 565 -35.49 0.05 -4.79
C SER A 565 -34.02 -0.27 -4.57
N ASP A 566 -33.14 0.26 -5.41
CA ASP A 566 -31.70 0.03 -5.34
C ASP A 566 -30.97 1.08 -4.49
N GLU A 567 -31.67 2.13 -4.00
CA GLU A 567 -31.10 3.13 -3.10
C GLU A 567 -30.77 2.55 -1.72
N ARG A 568 -29.78 3.14 -1.04
CA ARG A 568 -29.42 2.77 0.33
C ARG A 568 -29.22 4.00 1.20
N LEU A 569 -29.58 3.84 2.47
CA LEU A 569 -29.28 4.81 3.51
C LEU A 569 -28.35 4.16 4.54
N LEU A 570 -27.14 4.66 4.66
CA LEU A 570 -26.17 4.26 5.66
C LEU A 570 -26.25 5.24 6.83
N LEU A 571 -26.65 4.74 8.00
CA LEU A 571 -26.69 5.51 9.24
C LEU A 571 -25.52 5.13 10.11
N ILE A 572 -24.81 6.14 10.61
CA ILE A 572 -23.64 5.98 11.48
C ILE A 572 -23.87 6.78 12.76
N ASN A 573 -23.70 6.13 13.90
CA ASN A 573 -23.63 6.79 15.20
C ASN A 573 -22.46 6.20 16.00
N PHE A 574 -21.44 6.99 16.27
CA PHE A 574 -20.30 6.63 17.14
C PHE A 574 -20.29 7.46 18.44
N GLY A 575 -21.44 8.01 18.80
CA GLY A 575 -21.72 8.70 20.06
C GLY A 575 -22.63 7.90 20.98
N ASN A 576 -23.35 8.62 21.85
CA ASN A 576 -24.39 8.04 22.71
C ASN A 576 -25.66 7.74 21.90
N ASP A 577 -26.62 7.07 22.51
CA ASP A 577 -27.94 6.85 21.94
C ASP A 577 -28.54 8.19 21.47
N LEU A 578 -29.00 8.22 20.23
CA LEU A 578 -29.59 9.39 19.61
C LEU A 578 -31.06 9.11 19.31
N VAL A 579 -31.95 9.95 19.86
CA VAL A 579 -33.39 9.91 19.60
C VAL A 579 -33.73 11.02 18.65
N ILE A 580 -34.40 10.66 17.54
CA ILE A 580 -34.82 11.58 16.51
C ILE A 580 -36.35 11.54 16.45
N ASP A 581 -36.99 12.56 17.03
CA ASP A 581 -38.46 12.66 17.03
C ASP A 581 -38.98 13.25 15.73
N SER A 582 -38.25 14.22 15.14
CA SER A 582 -38.58 14.84 13.85
C SER A 582 -37.26 15.33 13.22
N LEU A 583 -37.07 15.02 11.96
CA LEU A 583 -35.89 15.47 11.21
C LEU A 583 -36.33 16.02 9.85
N PRO A 584 -36.31 17.35 9.68
CA PRO A 584 -36.64 17.98 8.39
C PRO A 584 -35.45 17.93 7.43
N ASP A 585 -34.99 16.72 7.08
CA ASP A 585 -33.90 16.48 6.19
C ASP A 585 -34.33 15.63 4.99
N PRO A 586 -34.29 16.19 3.75
CA PRO A 586 -34.71 15.49 2.54
C PRO A 586 -33.98 14.16 2.29
N LEU A 587 -32.71 14.04 2.74
CA LEU A 587 -31.94 12.80 2.57
C LEU A 587 -32.48 11.64 3.40
N PHE A 588 -33.30 11.94 4.43
CA PHE A 588 -33.93 10.95 5.29
C PHE A 588 -35.25 10.40 4.72
N ALA A 589 -35.84 11.12 3.77
CA ALA A 589 -37.13 10.71 3.17
C ALA A 589 -36.93 9.43 2.35
N PRO A 590 -37.75 8.39 2.52
CA PRO A 590 -37.75 7.25 1.62
C PRO A 590 -38.18 7.67 0.21
N PRO A 591 -37.84 6.90 -0.84
CA PRO A 591 -38.39 7.11 -2.17
C PRO A 591 -39.90 7.02 -2.17
N GLU A 592 -40.54 7.63 -3.18
CA GLU A 592 -42.00 7.63 -3.31
C GLU A 592 -42.58 6.20 -3.28
N ALA A 593 -43.66 6.00 -2.54
CA ALA A 593 -44.33 4.72 -2.32
C ALA A 593 -43.44 3.64 -1.65
N HIS A 594 -42.36 4.03 -0.98
CA HIS A 594 -41.47 3.12 -0.25
C HIS A 594 -41.38 3.53 1.22
N GLN A 595 -40.83 2.61 2.02
CA GLN A 595 -40.46 2.83 3.43
C GLN A 595 -39.09 2.22 3.68
N TRP A 596 -38.32 2.81 4.63
CA TRP A 596 -37.03 2.28 5.01
C TRP A 596 -37.17 1.01 5.85
N HIS A 597 -36.43 -0.04 5.48
CA HIS A 597 -36.29 -1.27 6.22
C HIS A 597 -34.84 -1.57 6.53
N LEU A 598 -34.57 -2.16 7.70
CA LEU A 598 -33.23 -2.60 8.09
C LEU A 598 -32.79 -3.76 7.22
N SER A 599 -31.75 -3.52 6.43
CA SER A 599 -31.11 -4.53 5.58
C SER A 599 -29.90 -5.15 6.28
N TRP A 600 -29.07 -4.33 6.95
CA TRP A 600 -27.87 -4.78 7.62
C TRP A 600 -27.59 -3.95 8.89
N SER A 601 -26.94 -4.55 9.90
CA SER A 601 -26.56 -3.90 11.15
C SER A 601 -25.20 -4.35 11.65
N SER A 602 -24.36 -3.42 12.09
CA SER A 602 -23.08 -3.72 12.76
C SER A 602 -23.24 -4.48 14.08
N GLU A 603 -24.42 -4.39 14.69
CA GLU A 603 -24.77 -5.04 15.95
C GLU A 603 -25.40 -6.43 15.79
N ASP A 604 -25.33 -7.02 14.59
CA ASP A 604 -25.70 -8.42 14.43
C ASP A 604 -24.85 -9.33 15.31
N ALA A 605 -25.51 -10.29 15.97
CA ALA A 605 -24.84 -11.21 16.89
C ALA A 605 -23.74 -12.04 16.20
N SER A 606 -23.86 -12.31 14.91
CA SER A 606 -22.85 -13.01 14.12
C SER A 606 -21.52 -12.27 14.00
N TYR A 607 -21.53 -10.95 14.20
CA TYR A 607 -20.33 -10.08 14.24
C TYR A 607 -19.87 -9.79 15.68
N GLY A 608 -20.42 -10.46 16.68
CA GLY A 608 -20.16 -10.18 18.09
C GLY A 608 -20.86 -8.93 18.60
N GLY A 609 -21.92 -8.48 17.93
CA GLY A 609 -22.78 -7.37 18.35
C GLY A 609 -23.82 -7.75 19.41
N GLY A 610 -24.53 -6.75 19.91
CA GLY A 610 -25.57 -6.91 20.91
C GLY A 610 -26.91 -7.49 20.42
N GLY A 611 -26.97 -7.87 19.13
CA GLY A 611 -28.16 -8.39 18.46
C GLY A 611 -28.98 -7.28 17.73
N ARG A 612 -29.74 -7.70 16.75
CA ARG A 612 -30.64 -6.79 16.02
C ARG A 612 -31.81 -6.41 16.90
N ARG A 613 -32.04 -5.12 17.09
CA ARG A 613 -33.25 -4.60 17.74
C ARG A 613 -34.32 -4.33 16.69
N PRO A 614 -35.60 -4.50 17.02
CA PRO A 614 -36.70 -4.06 16.14
C PRO A 614 -36.68 -2.53 16.07
N TYR A 615 -36.49 -1.98 14.88
CA TYR A 615 -36.61 -0.55 14.61
C TYR A 615 -37.94 -0.25 13.98
N ASP A 616 -38.72 0.67 14.58
CA ASP A 616 -39.93 1.21 13.97
C ASP A 616 -39.61 2.59 13.36
N PHE A 617 -39.11 2.56 12.14
CA PHE A 617 -38.76 3.77 11.41
C PHE A 617 -39.96 4.65 11.00
N GLN A 618 -41.17 4.22 11.27
CA GLN A 618 -42.38 5.01 10.99
C GLN A 618 -42.79 5.90 12.16
N LYS A 619 -42.42 5.55 13.39
CA LYS A 619 -42.86 6.26 14.58
C LYS A 619 -41.77 7.14 15.18
N ARG A 620 -40.65 6.56 15.52
CA ARG A 620 -39.56 7.23 16.22
C ARG A 620 -38.23 6.56 15.89
N TRP A 621 -37.26 7.35 15.47
CA TRP A 621 -35.96 6.86 15.17
C TRP A 621 -35.08 6.88 16.41
N VAL A 622 -34.59 5.72 16.81
CA VAL A 622 -33.62 5.57 17.90
C VAL A 622 -32.38 4.91 17.34
N LEU A 623 -31.31 5.69 17.23
CA LEU A 623 -29.97 5.18 16.84
C LEU A 623 -29.17 4.92 18.11
N ASN A 624 -28.92 3.66 18.43
CA ASN A 624 -28.05 3.32 19.57
C ASN A 624 -26.64 3.87 19.39
N GLY A 625 -25.94 4.05 20.49
CA GLY A 625 -24.54 4.42 20.47
C GLY A 625 -23.67 3.33 19.83
N ASP A 626 -22.61 3.74 19.17
CA ASP A 626 -21.66 2.87 18.45
C ASP A 626 -22.36 1.85 17.52
N ILE A 627 -23.18 2.36 16.59
CA ILE A 627 -23.92 1.54 15.62
C ILE A 627 -23.81 2.06 14.18
N ALA A 628 -23.78 1.12 13.24
CA ALA A 628 -23.96 1.37 11.81
C ALA A 628 -25.11 0.53 11.27
N LEU A 629 -26.02 1.16 10.52
CA LEU A 629 -27.21 0.53 9.94
C LEU A 629 -27.23 0.82 8.43
N VAL A 630 -27.54 -0.21 7.64
CA VAL A 630 -27.89 -0.05 6.23
C VAL A 630 -29.38 -0.27 6.08
N LEU A 631 -30.08 0.71 5.54
CA LEU A 631 -31.49 0.63 5.23
C LEU A 631 -31.70 0.54 3.71
N ALA A 632 -32.67 -0.28 3.32
CA ALA A 632 -33.12 -0.44 1.95
C ALA A 632 -34.62 -0.02 1.85
N PRO A 633 -35.07 0.59 0.74
CA PRO A 633 -36.44 0.93 0.55
C PRO A 633 -37.26 -0.30 0.12
N VAL A 634 -38.41 -0.51 0.75
CA VAL A 634 -39.38 -1.56 0.43
C VAL A 634 -40.72 -0.91 0.09
N LYS A 635 -41.37 -1.37 -0.96
CA LYS A 635 -42.69 -0.85 -1.34
C LYS A 635 -43.73 -1.06 -0.24
N VAL A 636 -44.62 -0.08 -0.06
CA VAL A 636 -45.62 -0.10 0.99
C VAL A 636 -46.58 -1.30 0.83
N ASP A 637 -46.88 -1.71 -0.40
CA ASP A 637 -47.77 -2.83 -0.69
C ASP A 637 -47.19 -4.21 -0.39
N ASP A 638 -45.85 -4.33 -0.34
CA ASP A 638 -45.16 -5.61 -0.06
C ASP A 638 -45.05 -5.90 1.45
N GLN A 639 -45.43 -4.96 2.31
CA GLN A 639 -45.23 -5.07 3.77
C GLN A 639 -46.17 -6.08 4.46
N GLN A 640 -47.37 -6.32 3.92
CA GLN A 640 -48.29 -7.28 4.54
C GLN A 640 -47.73 -8.72 4.52
N ASN A 641 -46.87 -9.03 3.55
CA ASN A 641 -46.23 -10.34 3.44
C ASN A 641 -44.89 -10.45 4.23
N ALA A 642 -44.14 -9.33 4.33
CA ALA A 642 -42.80 -9.33 5.01
C ALA A 642 -42.94 -9.37 6.54
N SER A 643 -43.97 -8.77 7.13
CA SER A 643 -44.17 -8.80 8.59
C SER A 643 -44.59 -10.17 9.13
N ALA A 644 -45.20 -11.02 8.30
CA ALA A 644 -45.54 -12.40 8.67
C ALA A 644 -44.29 -13.33 8.69
N VAL A 645 -43.42 -13.17 7.71
CA VAL A 645 -42.19 -14.01 7.59
C VAL A 645 -41.18 -13.66 8.68
N SER A 646 -41.02 -12.39 9.04
CA SER A 646 -40.02 -11.97 10.08
C SER A 646 -40.42 -12.40 11.50
N MET A 647 -41.70 -12.55 11.81
CA MET A 647 -42.18 -13.06 13.12
C MET A 647 -41.97 -14.57 13.25
N GLU A 648 -42.20 -15.34 12.18
CA GLU A 648 -41.96 -16.79 12.18
C GLU A 648 -40.49 -17.14 12.25
N GLU A 649 -39.61 -16.43 11.52
CA GLU A 649 -38.15 -16.63 11.60
C GLU A 649 -37.60 -16.24 12.97
N TRP A 650 -38.09 -15.18 13.60
CA TRP A 650 -37.72 -14.77 14.95
C TRP A 650 -38.14 -15.81 16.00
N GLN A 651 -39.37 -16.35 15.90
CA GLN A 651 -39.86 -17.44 16.76
C GLN A 651 -39.06 -18.74 16.53
N ALA A 652 -38.73 -19.07 15.30
CA ALA A 652 -37.89 -20.24 14.97
C ALA A 652 -36.44 -20.09 15.45
N GLY A 653 -35.90 -18.87 15.46
CA GLY A 653 -34.57 -18.53 16.00
C GLY A 653 -34.50 -18.72 17.52
N ILE A 654 -35.51 -18.29 18.25
CA ILE A 654 -35.60 -18.49 19.72
C ILE A 654 -35.74 -19.97 20.08
N LEU A 655 -36.52 -20.73 19.33
CA LEU A 655 -36.71 -22.17 19.57
C LEU A 655 -35.47 -22.99 19.28
N ARG A 656 -34.63 -22.57 18.31
CA ARG A 656 -33.32 -23.21 18.06
C ARG A 656 -32.27 -22.89 19.13
N ALA A 657 -32.31 -21.66 19.68
CA ALA A 657 -31.41 -21.28 20.76
C ALA A 657 -31.78 -21.92 22.11
N ALA A 658 -33.06 -22.22 22.33
CA ALA A 658 -33.56 -22.89 23.55
C ALA A 658 -33.41 -24.42 23.51
N GLY A 659 -33.20 -25.03 22.32
CA GLY A 659 -33.08 -26.49 22.13
C GLY A 659 -31.68 -27.06 22.13
N SER A 660 -30.62 -26.24 22.27
CA SER A 660 -29.23 -26.70 22.29
C SER A 660 -28.61 -26.77 23.70
N GLY A 661 -29.42 -26.78 24.73
CA GLY A 661 -29.00 -26.91 26.13
C GLY A 661 -29.56 -28.16 26.78
N THR A 662 -29.13 -29.36 26.33
CA THR A 662 -29.14 -30.62 27.11
C THR A 662 -27.91 -31.44 26.72
#